data_04e49dc2178a8c31455907538643a385
#
_entry.id   04e49dc2178a8c31455907538643a385
#
_cell.length_a   1.000
_cell.length_b   1.000
_cell.length_c   1.000
_cell.angle_alpha   90.00
_cell.angle_beta   90.00
_cell.angle_gamma   90.00
#
_symmetry.space_group_name_H-M   'P 1'
#
loop_
_entity.id
_entity.type
_entity.pdbx_description
1 polymer ?
#
loop_
_entity_poly.entity_id
_entity_poly.type
_entity_poly.pdbx_seq_one_letter_code
_entity_poly.pdbx_strand_id
1 'polypeptide(L)'
;MLKLGLDIGSTTIKCVVLDEENKIIYSTYERHYSQITEKIAEILATVRSKVKGVENAAVALSGSAGMGVAESSNIDFVQEVYATRVATNTFIPGTDVVIELGGEDAKILFLTNGLEVRMNGTCAGGTGAFIDQMATLLNVPLEDLDELAKQYEKTYTIASRCGVFAKTDIQPLLNQGARKSDIAESIFNAVVSQTVAGLAQGREIEGQVVYLGGPLTFMSELRNCFDRTLNTKGICPENSHYFVACGAALCAEKTINFDKVIEEVKNYRGSGNFAFNPPLFKDEEDYKKFSDRHAKATVLQKELKGYKGKAYVGMDAGSTTVKGVVLNDDGELLYSKYLPSKGNPVEIIKGFLEEVYAINPEINIVSSAVTGYGEEIIKNAFDVDYGIVETIAHFTAAKYFMPDVEFIIDIGGQDIKCFKIHNGAIDNIFLNEACSSGCGSFLQTFANALGYEIADFAKLGLFAKRPVDLGSRCTVFMNSSVKQAQKDGATIEDISAGLSLSVVKNALYKVIRASSPDELGKRVVVQGGTFLNDAVLRAFEQEMGVEVVRPNIAGLMGAYGAALYSKNKSKGNGKSKLANKETLKNFVHDIKVTNCGMCSNNCRLTINSFGGGRRFIAGNRCERPITKKSQSNELNMYAQKLKMLEEYKPVEGLRGKLGMPMALNMFEMYPFWYRFFTELKFEVFHSPFSTRKIYQRGQQTIPSDTICFPAKLVHGHIQTLIDEGAETIFYPCMSYNFDEHLGDNHYNCPVVAYYPEVINNNMKDVQKICFIKEYFGVHMPKHFPQKAYEALSKYFPDLTLNEVRKAAKLAYDEQDKYRKKVIAKGNEIIEKAEKEGKKIMVLAGRPYHVDPEINHGIDKLISSFNVAIVSEDVVSPRVEKFHTNVLNQWTYHSRLYAAAKYVTTRKDMELIQLVSFGCGVDAITTDEVREILEKEGKIYTQIKIDEITNLGAVKIRIRSLLAAIDND
;
A
#
# COMPACT_ATOMS: atom_id res chain seq x y z
N MET A 1 9.94 -19.33 -47.86
CA MET A 1 11.08 -19.44 -46.89
C MET A 1 10.53 -19.37 -45.48
N LEU A 2 10.88 -20.33 -44.63
CA LEU A 2 10.42 -20.30 -43.24
C LEU A 2 11.00 -19.10 -42.49
N LYS A 3 10.21 -18.54 -41.55
CA LYS A 3 10.63 -17.43 -40.72
C LYS A 3 10.49 -17.82 -39.23
N LEU A 4 11.52 -17.58 -38.44
CA LEU A 4 11.55 -17.89 -37.02
C LEU A 4 11.70 -16.60 -36.22
N GLY A 5 10.81 -16.42 -35.26
CA GLY A 5 10.90 -15.33 -34.31
C GLY A 5 11.01 -15.83 -32.89
N LEU A 6 11.95 -15.26 -32.13
CA LEU A 6 12.08 -15.49 -30.70
C LEU A 6 11.76 -14.19 -29.95
N ASP A 7 10.86 -14.26 -29.00
CA ASP A 7 10.64 -13.20 -28.02
C ASP A 7 11.22 -13.62 -26.67
N ILE A 8 12.31 -12.97 -26.28
CA ILE A 8 13.03 -13.24 -25.03
C ILE A 8 12.62 -12.17 -24.00
N GLY A 9 11.47 -12.43 -23.40
CA GLY A 9 10.92 -11.56 -22.36
C GLY A 9 11.66 -11.70 -21.03
N SER A 10 11.19 -10.96 -20.03
CA SER A 10 11.79 -10.93 -18.70
C SER A 10 11.64 -12.24 -17.91
N THR A 11 10.60 -13.03 -18.19
CA THR A 11 10.27 -14.27 -17.46
C THR A 11 10.15 -15.50 -18.36
N THR A 12 9.84 -15.30 -19.65
CA THR A 12 9.52 -16.37 -20.60
C THR A 12 10.20 -16.15 -21.93
N ILE A 13 10.48 -17.25 -22.63
CA ILE A 13 10.89 -17.26 -24.03
C ILE A 13 9.74 -17.83 -24.85
N LYS A 14 9.40 -17.15 -25.92
CA LYS A 14 8.44 -17.60 -26.91
C LYS A 14 9.15 -17.77 -28.23
N CYS A 15 8.88 -18.87 -28.89
CA CYS A 15 9.44 -19.15 -30.21
C CYS A 15 8.30 -19.48 -31.17
N VAL A 16 8.32 -18.89 -32.36
CA VAL A 16 7.35 -19.13 -33.40
C VAL A 16 8.06 -19.37 -34.72
N VAL A 17 7.62 -20.39 -35.49
CA VAL A 17 8.04 -20.59 -36.87
C VAL A 17 6.81 -20.38 -37.78
N LEU A 18 6.94 -19.46 -38.73
CA LEU A 18 5.93 -19.16 -39.73
C LEU A 18 6.31 -19.80 -41.10
N ASP A 19 5.29 -20.26 -41.80
CA ASP A 19 5.42 -20.69 -43.20
C ASP A 19 5.37 -19.49 -44.18
N GLU A 20 5.38 -19.78 -45.49
CA GLU A 20 5.31 -18.75 -46.52
C GLU A 20 4.00 -17.98 -46.57
N GLU A 21 2.92 -18.55 -46.02
CA GLU A 21 1.62 -17.91 -45.87
C GLU A 21 1.44 -17.17 -44.57
N ASN A 22 2.51 -17.04 -43.75
CA ASN A 22 2.53 -16.48 -42.41
C ASN A 22 1.69 -17.25 -41.37
N LYS A 23 1.46 -18.56 -41.59
CA LYS A 23 0.79 -19.40 -40.59
C LYS A 23 1.81 -19.99 -39.62
N ILE A 24 1.42 -20.11 -38.34
CA ILE A 24 2.25 -20.73 -37.32
C ILE A 24 2.28 -22.24 -37.54
N ILE A 25 3.46 -22.77 -37.87
CA ILE A 25 3.70 -24.22 -38.02
C ILE A 25 4.39 -24.86 -36.81
N TYR A 26 4.99 -24.02 -35.95
CA TYR A 26 5.57 -24.43 -34.67
C TYR A 26 5.52 -23.25 -33.69
N SER A 27 5.25 -23.55 -32.43
CA SER A 27 5.34 -22.57 -31.36
C SER A 27 5.71 -23.22 -30.04
N THR A 28 6.42 -22.50 -29.17
CA THR A 28 6.67 -22.88 -27.76
C THR A 28 6.68 -21.65 -26.86
N TYR A 29 6.25 -21.86 -25.61
CA TYR A 29 6.15 -20.84 -24.56
C TYR A 29 6.73 -21.44 -23.27
N GLU A 30 7.91 -20.99 -22.85
CA GLU A 30 8.64 -21.61 -21.76
C GLU A 30 9.21 -20.58 -20.78
N ARG A 31 9.21 -20.88 -19.49
CA ARG A 31 9.88 -20.04 -18.46
C ARG A 31 11.38 -20.34 -18.48
N HIS A 32 12.22 -19.30 -18.42
CA HIS A 32 13.68 -19.46 -18.46
C HIS A 32 14.35 -19.46 -17.08
N TYR A 33 13.66 -19.09 -16.00
CA TYR A 33 14.21 -19.07 -14.63
C TYR A 33 15.61 -18.44 -14.56
N SER A 34 15.83 -17.36 -15.31
CA SER A 34 17.13 -16.67 -15.46
C SER A 34 18.25 -17.47 -16.18
N GLN A 35 17.97 -18.68 -16.66
CA GLN A 35 18.86 -19.49 -17.48
C GLN A 35 18.63 -19.24 -18.99
N ILE A 36 18.81 -17.96 -19.39
CA ILE A 36 18.36 -17.46 -20.68
C ILE A 36 19.10 -18.16 -21.81
N THR A 37 20.44 -18.21 -21.75
CA THR A 37 21.29 -18.76 -22.80
C THR A 37 21.12 -20.27 -23.01
N GLU A 38 21.03 -21.00 -21.90
CA GLU A 38 20.78 -22.44 -21.92
C GLU A 38 19.41 -22.73 -22.53
N LYS A 39 18.40 -21.95 -22.15
CA LYS A 39 17.04 -22.15 -22.62
C LYS A 39 16.83 -21.78 -24.07
N ILE A 40 17.45 -20.71 -24.56
CA ILE A 40 17.47 -20.38 -25.99
C ILE A 40 18.11 -21.51 -26.81
N ALA A 41 19.28 -22.02 -26.37
CA ALA A 41 19.97 -23.09 -27.06
C ALA A 41 19.12 -24.38 -27.09
N GLU A 42 18.41 -24.71 -26.02
CA GLU A 42 17.48 -25.85 -25.93
C GLU A 42 16.32 -25.71 -26.94
N ILE A 43 15.68 -24.54 -26.96
CA ILE A 43 14.57 -24.23 -27.86
C ILE A 43 15.01 -24.31 -29.30
N LEU A 44 16.14 -23.70 -29.67
CA LEU A 44 16.67 -23.75 -31.03
C LEU A 44 17.03 -25.19 -31.46
N ALA A 45 17.65 -25.99 -30.59
CA ALA A 45 17.92 -27.39 -30.85
C ALA A 45 16.62 -28.20 -31.06
N THR A 46 15.57 -27.91 -30.25
CA THR A 46 14.26 -28.55 -30.39
C THR A 46 13.59 -28.17 -31.71
N VAL A 47 13.59 -26.91 -32.08
CA VAL A 47 13.07 -26.43 -33.39
C VAL A 47 13.81 -27.11 -34.53
N ARG A 48 15.15 -27.18 -34.47
CA ARG A 48 16.01 -27.84 -35.47
C ARG A 48 15.63 -29.31 -35.68
N SER A 49 15.26 -30.00 -34.60
CA SER A 49 14.88 -31.42 -34.65
C SER A 49 13.44 -31.68 -35.14
N LYS A 50 12.49 -30.74 -34.85
CA LYS A 50 11.06 -30.92 -35.11
C LYS A 50 10.58 -30.29 -36.42
N VAL A 51 11.19 -29.21 -36.88
CA VAL A 51 10.74 -28.45 -38.05
C VAL A 51 11.67 -28.71 -39.23
N LYS A 52 11.15 -29.38 -40.27
CA LYS A 52 11.89 -29.63 -41.51
C LYS A 52 12.10 -28.35 -42.31
N GLY A 53 13.32 -28.13 -42.80
CA GLY A 53 13.63 -26.95 -43.62
C GLY A 53 13.98 -25.70 -42.83
N VAL A 54 14.00 -25.78 -41.48
CA VAL A 54 14.33 -24.65 -40.62
C VAL A 54 15.78 -24.20 -40.71
N GLU A 55 16.67 -25.07 -41.20
CA GLU A 55 18.09 -24.77 -41.50
C GLU A 55 18.29 -23.60 -42.44
N ASN A 56 17.32 -23.32 -43.28
CA ASN A 56 17.30 -22.19 -44.22
C ASN A 56 16.29 -21.09 -43.80
N ALA A 57 15.84 -21.10 -42.57
CA ALA A 57 14.90 -20.08 -42.08
C ALA A 57 15.58 -18.73 -41.86
N ALA A 58 14.85 -17.67 -42.11
CA ALA A 58 15.22 -16.35 -41.64
C ALA A 58 14.86 -16.23 -40.13
N VAL A 59 15.76 -15.65 -39.32
CA VAL A 59 15.60 -15.60 -37.86
C VAL A 59 15.75 -14.19 -37.35
N ALA A 60 14.85 -13.79 -36.44
CA ALA A 60 14.97 -12.55 -35.70
C ALA A 60 14.63 -12.76 -34.21
N LEU A 61 15.29 -11.99 -33.36
CA LEU A 61 15.08 -11.93 -31.92
C LEU A 61 14.34 -10.65 -31.54
N SER A 62 13.56 -10.75 -30.51
CA SER A 62 12.90 -9.61 -29.83
C SER A 62 12.93 -9.81 -28.31
N GLY A 63 12.41 -8.83 -27.58
CA GLY A 63 12.28 -8.89 -26.12
C GLY A 63 13.48 -8.28 -25.38
N SER A 64 13.21 -7.83 -24.15
CA SER A 64 14.16 -7.04 -23.35
C SER A 64 15.48 -7.75 -23.01
N ALA A 65 15.48 -9.08 -22.98
CA ALA A 65 16.67 -9.89 -22.68
C ALA A 65 17.41 -10.44 -23.94
N GLY A 66 16.86 -10.18 -25.14
CA GLY A 66 17.38 -10.74 -26.38
C GLY A 66 18.49 -9.95 -27.05
N MET A 67 18.68 -8.67 -26.77
CA MET A 67 19.57 -7.77 -27.50
C MET A 67 21.03 -8.25 -27.48
N GLY A 68 21.57 -8.54 -26.29
CA GLY A 68 22.98 -8.98 -26.16
C GLY A 68 23.23 -10.32 -26.83
N VAL A 69 22.26 -11.22 -26.82
CA VAL A 69 22.34 -12.50 -27.53
C VAL A 69 22.27 -12.27 -29.04
N ALA A 70 21.39 -11.40 -29.52
CA ALA A 70 21.28 -11.06 -30.94
C ALA A 70 22.59 -10.48 -31.51
N GLU A 71 23.19 -9.52 -30.78
CA GLU A 71 24.47 -8.92 -31.17
C GLU A 71 25.60 -9.93 -31.20
N SER A 72 25.74 -10.77 -30.18
CA SER A 72 26.82 -11.77 -30.09
C SER A 72 26.69 -12.87 -31.13
N SER A 73 25.50 -13.24 -31.55
CA SER A 73 25.19 -14.30 -32.49
C SER A 73 24.87 -13.78 -33.91
N ASN A 74 25.04 -12.47 -34.15
CA ASN A 74 24.79 -11.81 -35.43
C ASN A 74 23.40 -12.11 -36.03
N ILE A 75 22.37 -12.15 -35.16
CA ILE A 75 20.95 -12.32 -35.50
C ILE A 75 20.25 -10.95 -35.51
N ASP A 76 19.27 -10.77 -36.40
CA ASP A 76 18.50 -9.53 -36.44
C ASP A 76 17.70 -9.32 -35.13
N PHE A 77 17.77 -8.11 -34.58
CA PHE A 77 16.99 -7.73 -33.43
C PHE A 77 15.85 -6.81 -33.82
N VAL A 78 14.63 -7.17 -33.47
CA VAL A 78 13.42 -6.39 -33.74
C VAL A 78 12.90 -5.82 -32.41
N GLN A 79 12.72 -4.50 -32.35
CA GLN A 79 12.22 -3.85 -31.17
C GLN A 79 10.78 -4.32 -30.90
N GLU A 80 10.47 -4.66 -29.64
CA GLU A 80 9.25 -5.34 -29.22
C GLU A 80 7.95 -4.65 -29.65
N VAL A 81 7.87 -3.34 -29.43
CA VAL A 81 6.69 -2.52 -29.83
C VAL A 81 6.49 -2.55 -31.35
N TYR A 82 7.58 -2.51 -32.10
CA TYR A 82 7.50 -2.60 -33.56
C TYR A 82 7.03 -3.98 -34.00
N ALA A 83 7.54 -5.04 -33.38
CA ALA A 83 7.10 -6.42 -33.63
C ALA A 83 5.61 -6.58 -33.34
N THR A 84 5.13 -6.10 -32.17
CA THR A 84 3.69 -6.10 -31.81
C THR A 84 2.85 -5.39 -32.88
N ARG A 85 3.28 -4.21 -33.33
CA ARG A 85 2.59 -3.45 -34.39
C ARG A 85 2.51 -4.21 -35.70
N VAL A 86 3.62 -4.79 -36.16
CA VAL A 86 3.67 -5.55 -37.42
C VAL A 86 2.73 -6.75 -37.35
N ALA A 87 2.78 -7.52 -36.28
CA ALA A 87 1.88 -8.67 -36.07
C ALA A 87 0.42 -8.26 -36.03
N THR A 88 0.10 -7.21 -35.29
CA THR A 88 -1.30 -6.72 -35.13
C THR A 88 -1.84 -6.24 -36.49
N ASN A 89 -1.10 -5.45 -37.23
CA ASN A 89 -1.54 -4.98 -38.55
C ASN A 89 -1.70 -6.13 -39.57
N THR A 90 -0.90 -7.19 -39.45
CA THR A 90 -0.96 -8.34 -40.34
C THR A 90 -2.12 -9.27 -40.02
N PHE A 91 -2.36 -9.56 -38.73
CA PHE A 91 -3.33 -10.57 -38.32
C PHE A 91 -4.70 -9.97 -37.92
N ILE A 92 -4.74 -8.69 -37.51
CA ILE A 92 -5.97 -8.01 -37.07
C ILE A 92 -6.00 -6.59 -37.65
N PRO A 93 -6.20 -6.44 -38.97
CA PRO A 93 -6.23 -5.12 -39.55
C PRO A 93 -7.41 -4.30 -39.00
N GLY A 94 -7.23 -3.00 -38.83
CA GLY A 94 -8.26 -2.10 -38.31
C GLY A 94 -8.23 -1.97 -36.78
N THR A 95 -7.23 -2.47 -36.11
CA THR A 95 -7.04 -2.28 -34.65
C THR A 95 -6.73 -0.82 -34.33
N ASP A 96 -7.49 -0.23 -33.40
CA ASP A 96 -7.26 1.13 -32.90
C ASP A 96 -6.34 1.16 -31.70
N VAL A 97 -6.54 0.24 -30.75
CA VAL A 97 -5.77 0.18 -29.52
C VAL A 97 -5.36 -1.26 -29.19
N VAL A 98 -4.10 -1.44 -28.80
CA VAL A 98 -3.60 -2.70 -28.25
C VAL A 98 -3.31 -2.51 -26.77
N ILE A 99 -3.85 -3.38 -25.92
CA ILE A 99 -3.48 -3.51 -24.52
C ILE A 99 -2.69 -4.82 -24.39
N GLU A 100 -1.41 -4.70 -24.02
CA GLU A 100 -0.52 -5.84 -23.86
C GLU A 100 -0.05 -5.94 -22.41
N LEU A 101 -0.30 -7.09 -21.76
CA LEU A 101 0.23 -7.40 -20.45
C LEU A 101 1.28 -8.50 -20.57
N GLY A 102 2.52 -8.13 -20.32
CA GLY A 102 3.66 -9.04 -20.28
C GLY A 102 3.91 -9.62 -18.90
N GLY A 103 5.05 -10.30 -18.74
CA GLY A 103 5.49 -10.82 -17.44
C GLY A 103 5.82 -9.71 -16.44
N GLU A 104 6.51 -8.66 -16.86
CA GLU A 104 6.93 -7.55 -15.99
C GLU A 104 6.63 -6.17 -16.58
N ASP A 105 6.09 -6.10 -17.76
CA ASP A 105 5.71 -4.88 -18.45
C ASP A 105 4.22 -4.88 -18.83
N ALA A 106 3.66 -3.70 -18.90
CA ALA A 106 2.34 -3.45 -19.43
C ALA A 106 2.44 -2.31 -20.45
N LYS A 107 1.74 -2.44 -21.57
CA LYS A 107 1.79 -1.48 -22.68
C LYS A 107 0.41 -1.17 -23.19
N ILE A 108 0.19 0.08 -23.59
CA ILE A 108 -0.96 0.48 -24.43
C ILE A 108 -0.38 1.11 -25.69
N LEU A 109 -0.73 0.54 -26.85
CA LEU A 109 -0.38 1.08 -28.16
C LEU A 109 -1.64 1.69 -28.78
N PHE A 110 -1.59 2.96 -29.09
CA PHE A 110 -2.61 3.64 -29.87
C PHE A 110 -2.13 3.68 -31.33
N LEU A 111 -2.89 3.06 -32.23
CA LEU A 111 -2.50 2.88 -33.63
C LEU A 111 -3.19 3.88 -34.55
N THR A 112 -4.24 4.53 -34.10
CA THR A 112 -5.00 5.54 -34.83
C THR A 112 -4.26 6.87 -34.82
N ASN A 113 -4.15 7.54 -35.96
CA ASN A 113 -3.45 8.83 -36.16
C ASN A 113 -1.93 8.79 -35.85
N GLY A 114 -1.30 7.65 -36.06
CA GLY A 114 0.13 7.41 -35.79
C GLY A 114 0.33 6.43 -34.65
N LEU A 115 1.57 6.04 -34.41
CA LEU A 115 1.92 5.14 -33.31
C LEU A 115 2.24 5.96 -32.06
N GLU A 116 1.42 5.85 -31.03
CA GLU A 116 1.77 6.30 -29.70
C GLU A 116 1.84 5.10 -28.76
N VAL A 117 2.93 5.01 -28.02
CA VAL A 117 3.19 3.90 -27.10
C VAL A 117 3.29 4.43 -25.67
N ARG A 118 2.55 3.81 -24.78
CA ARG A 118 2.63 4.06 -23.35
C ARG A 118 2.91 2.76 -22.63
N MET A 119 3.95 2.76 -21.80
CA MET A 119 4.36 1.57 -21.09
C MET A 119 4.85 1.92 -19.68
N ASN A 120 4.72 0.97 -18.76
CA ASN A 120 5.30 1.09 -17.45
C ASN A 120 6.82 0.89 -17.56
N GLY A 121 7.60 1.94 -17.28
CA GLY A 121 9.05 1.88 -17.45
C GLY A 121 9.80 1.11 -16.35
N THR A 122 9.25 0.98 -15.15
CA THR A 122 10.00 0.51 -13.98
C THR A 122 9.19 -0.28 -12.96
N CYS A 123 7.86 -0.28 -13.05
CA CYS A 123 7.00 -0.89 -12.05
C CYS A 123 6.30 -2.12 -12.62
N ALA A 124 6.51 -3.30 -12.03
CA ALA A 124 5.82 -4.53 -12.40
C ALA A 124 4.34 -4.60 -11.91
N GLY A 125 3.82 -3.55 -11.31
CA GLY A 125 2.41 -3.46 -10.96
C GLY A 125 1.52 -3.52 -12.21
N GLY A 126 0.44 -4.29 -12.15
CA GLY A 126 -0.44 -4.50 -13.30
C GLY A 126 0.08 -5.50 -14.34
N THR A 127 1.06 -6.32 -14.02
CA THR A 127 1.70 -7.29 -14.92
C THR A 127 1.53 -8.73 -14.46
N GLY A 128 1.95 -9.69 -15.28
CA GLY A 128 1.91 -11.11 -14.94
C GLY A 128 2.65 -11.47 -13.66
N ALA A 129 3.82 -10.87 -13.42
CA ALA A 129 4.59 -11.09 -12.20
C ALA A 129 3.85 -10.58 -10.95
N PHE A 130 3.08 -9.51 -11.06
CA PHE A 130 2.21 -9.06 -10.00
C PHE A 130 1.11 -10.09 -9.69
N ILE A 131 0.45 -10.61 -10.73
CA ILE A 131 -0.60 -11.62 -10.60
C ILE A 131 -0.04 -12.91 -9.98
N ASP A 132 1.13 -13.38 -10.44
CA ASP A 132 1.85 -14.54 -9.87
C ASP A 132 2.12 -14.37 -8.36
N GLN A 133 2.59 -13.19 -7.96
CA GLN A 133 2.83 -12.87 -6.55
C GLN A 133 1.55 -12.87 -5.72
N MET A 134 0.45 -12.39 -6.28
CA MET A 134 -0.84 -12.37 -5.59
C MET A 134 -1.45 -13.77 -5.49
N ALA A 135 -1.34 -14.60 -6.51
CA ALA A 135 -1.74 -16.01 -6.46
C ALA A 135 -0.97 -16.77 -5.37
N THR A 136 0.34 -16.54 -5.29
CA THR A 136 1.18 -17.10 -4.21
C THR A 136 0.72 -16.63 -2.82
N LEU A 137 0.39 -15.35 -2.67
CA LEU A 137 -0.11 -14.78 -1.42
C LEU A 137 -1.45 -15.40 -0.99
N LEU A 138 -2.31 -15.68 -1.96
CA LEU A 138 -3.59 -16.37 -1.74
C LEU A 138 -3.40 -17.87 -1.49
N ASN A 139 -2.21 -18.41 -1.72
CA ASN A 139 -1.94 -19.85 -1.74
C ASN A 139 -2.92 -20.58 -2.69
N VAL A 140 -2.92 -20.13 -3.96
CA VAL A 140 -3.73 -20.67 -5.05
C VAL A 140 -2.81 -20.85 -6.25
N PRO A 141 -2.86 -21.98 -6.97
CA PRO A 141 -2.18 -22.14 -8.24
C PRO A 141 -2.58 -21.04 -9.23
N LEU A 142 -1.63 -20.53 -10.04
CA LEU A 142 -1.92 -19.44 -10.96
C LEU A 142 -3.02 -19.79 -11.97
N GLU A 143 -3.03 -21.03 -12.42
CA GLU A 143 -4.02 -21.60 -13.35
C GLU A 143 -5.44 -21.61 -12.78
N ASP A 144 -5.60 -21.67 -11.45
CA ASP A 144 -6.90 -21.71 -10.79
C ASP A 144 -7.42 -20.29 -10.44
N LEU A 145 -6.58 -19.27 -10.55
CA LEU A 145 -6.91 -17.91 -10.09
C LEU A 145 -8.08 -17.31 -10.88
N ASP A 146 -8.14 -17.53 -12.19
CA ASP A 146 -9.20 -17.03 -13.08
C ASP A 146 -10.57 -17.63 -12.72
N GLU A 147 -10.61 -18.96 -12.53
CA GLU A 147 -11.84 -19.67 -12.13
C GLU A 147 -12.29 -19.29 -10.72
N LEU A 148 -11.33 -19.03 -9.83
CA LEU A 148 -11.63 -18.54 -8.49
C LEU A 148 -12.22 -17.13 -8.53
N ALA A 149 -11.68 -16.23 -9.35
CA ALA A 149 -12.17 -14.86 -9.50
C ALA A 149 -13.62 -14.82 -9.99
N LYS A 150 -14.04 -15.70 -10.91
CA LYS A 150 -15.41 -15.79 -11.41
C LYS A 150 -16.47 -16.05 -10.32
N GLN A 151 -16.06 -16.58 -9.16
CA GLN A 151 -16.94 -16.93 -8.04
C GLN A 151 -17.09 -15.79 -7.01
N TYR A 152 -16.69 -14.57 -7.37
CA TYR A 152 -16.77 -13.45 -6.45
C TYR A 152 -18.21 -13.02 -6.15
N GLU A 153 -18.42 -12.56 -4.94
CA GLU A 153 -19.65 -11.90 -4.50
C GLU A 153 -19.42 -10.45 -4.11
N LYS A 154 -18.15 -10.11 -3.84
CA LYS A 154 -17.72 -8.80 -3.36
C LYS A 154 -16.37 -8.43 -3.94
N THR A 155 -16.16 -7.14 -4.21
CA THR A 155 -14.84 -6.60 -4.50
C THR A 155 -14.35 -5.74 -3.35
N TYR A 156 -13.08 -5.87 -3.03
CA TYR A 156 -12.36 -5.02 -2.11
C TYR A 156 -11.56 -3.99 -2.90
N THR A 157 -11.34 -2.84 -2.32
CA THR A 157 -10.42 -1.89 -2.90
C THR A 157 -9.00 -2.31 -2.54
N ILE A 158 -8.18 -2.58 -3.54
CA ILE A 158 -6.77 -2.91 -3.42
C ILE A 158 -5.97 -1.82 -4.13
N ALA A 159 -4.84 -1.40 -3.54
CA ALA A 159 -4.00 -0.38 -4.14
C ALA A 159 -3.53 -0.78 -5.55
N SER A 160 -3.81 0.06 -6.51
CA SER A 160 -3.45 -0.14 -7.91
C SER A 160 -2.07 0.42 -8.26
N ARG A 161 -1.19 0.71 -7.28
CA ARG A 161 0.10 1.37 -7.51
C ARG A 161 1.26 0.43 -7.68
N CYS A 162 1.47 -0.50 -6.75
CA CYS A 162 2.50 -1.53 -6.90
C CYS A 162 2.16 -2.78 -6.09
N GLY A 163 2.78 -3.91 -6.44
CA GLY A 163 2.55 -5.20 -5.79
C GLY A 163 2.85 -5.23 -4.30
N VAL A 164 3.72 -4.33 -3.82
CA VAL A 164 4.05 -4.22 -2.39
C VAL A 164 2.87 -3.64 -1.61
N PHE A 165 2.27 -2.55 -2.11
CA PHE A 165 1.09 -1.97 -1.48
C PHE A 165 -0.12 -2.91 -1.56
N ALA A 166 -0.33 -3.56 -2.71
CA ALA A 166 -1.40 -4.54 -2.86
C ALA A 166 -1.29 -5.69 -1.83
N LYS A 167 -0.08 -6.20 -1.57
CA LYS A 167 0.15 -7.21 -0.51
C LYS A 167 -0.26 -6.70 0.87
N THR A 168 0.09 -5.46 1.17
CA THR A 168 -0.25 -4.82 2.46
C THR A 168 -1.75 -4.68 2.64
N ASP A 169 -2.52 -4.48 1.56
CA ASP A 169 -3.98 -4.41 1.62
C ASP A 169 -4.63 -5.78 1.69
N ILE A 170 -4.12 -6.77 0.94
CA ILE A 170 -4.69 -8.11 0.83
C ILE A 170 -4.49 -8.90 2.13
N GLN A 171 -3.32 -8.82 2.73
CA GLN A 171 -3.00 -9.67 3.89
C GLN A 171 -3.92 -9.44 5.10
N PRO A 172 -4.26 -8.21 5.48
CA PRO A 172 -5.25 -7.97 6.53
C PRO A 172 -6.64 -8.49 6.17
N LEU A 173 -7.04 -8.41 4.89
CA LEU A 173 -8.32 -8.96 4.43
C LEU A 173 -8.38 -10.47 4.64
N LEU A 174 -7.31 -11.19 4.28
CA LEU A 174 -7.19 -12.62 4.52
C LEU A 174 -7.24 -12.95 6.02
N ASN A 175 -6.49 -12.21 6.85
CA ASN A 175 -6.46 -12.40 8.29
C ASN A 175 -7.82 -12.10 8.98
N GLN A 176 -8.66 -11.29 8.34
CA GLN A 176 -10.02 -11.00 8.77
C GLN A 176 -11.07 -11.99 8.22
N GLY A 177 -10.62 -13.01 7.50
CA GLY A 177 -11.49 -14.05 6.95
C GLY A 177 -12.21 -13.65 5.65
N ALA A 178 -11.66 -12.75 4.85
CA ALA A 178 -12.20 -12.46 3.53
C ALA A 178 -12.07 -13.67 2.59
N ARG A 179 -13.06 -13.86 1.72
CA ARG A 179 -13.07 -14.97 0.75
C ARG A 179 -11.97 -14.75 -0.30
N LYS A 180 -11.24 -15.82 -0.63
CA LYS A 180 -10.19 -15.75 -1.65
C LYS A 180 -10.73 -15.38 -3.04
N SER A 181 -11.95 -15.82 -3.39
CA SER A 181 -12.62 -15.46 -4.64
C SER A 181 -12.83 -13.95 -4.77
N ASP A 182 -13.31 -13.32 -3.69
CA ASP A 182 -13.52 -11.87 -3.65
C ASP A 182 -12.20 -11.10 -3.79
N ILE A 183 -11.12 -11.62 -3.19
CA ILE A 183 -9.80 -11.01 -3.28
C ILE A 183 -9.20 -11.23 -4.68
N ALA A 184 -9.38 -12.39 -5.30
CA ALA A 184 -8.91 -12.67 -6.66
C ALA A 184 -9.49 -11.70 -7.68
N GLU A 185 -10.80 -11.48 -7.65
CA GLU A 185 -11.45 -10.47 -8.51
C GLU A 185 -10.99 -9.05 -8.17
N SER A 186 -10.76 -8.76 -6.90
CA SER A 186 -10.24 -7.44 -6.47
C SER A 186 -8.83 -7.19 -6.98
N ILE A 187 -8.00 -8.23 -7.08
CA ILE A 187 -6.66 -8.18 -7.70
C ILE A 187 -6.79 -7.83 -9.19
N PHE A 188 -7.70 -8.50 -9.93
CA PHE A 188 -7.91 -8.18 -11.35
C PHE A 188 -8.39 -6.75 -11.55
N ASN A 189 -9.31 -6.26 -10.73
CA ASN A 189 -9.72 -4.86 -10.76
C ASN A 189 -8.55 -3.89 -10.46
N ALA A 190 -7.63 -4.24 -9.55
CA ALA A 190 -6.44 -3.44 -9.28
C ALA A 190 -5.49 -3.41 -10.49
N VAL A 191 -5.27 -4.54 -11.16
CA VAL A 191 -4.48 -4.63 -12.40
C VAL A 191 -5.06 -3.72 -13.49
N VAL A 192 -6.36 -3.82 -13.72
CA VAL A 192 -7.06 -2.99 -14.74
C VAL A 192 -6.96 -1.51 -14.39
N SER A 193 -7.27 -1.14 -13.14
CA SER A 193 -7.18 0.25 -12.67
C SER A 193 -5.78 0.82 -12.85
N GLN A 194 -4.74 0.05 -12.55
CA GLN A 194 -3.37 0.47 -12.72
C GLN A 194 -2.98 0.62 -14.19
N THR A 195 -3.38 -0.32 -15.05
CA THR A 195 -3.10 -0.25 -16.48
C THR A 195 -3.80 0.94 -17.11
N VAL A 196 -5.09 1.13 -16.85
CA VAL A 196 -5.86 2.22 -17.43
C VAL A 196 -5.43 3.57 -16.86
N ALA A 197 -5.45 3.78 -15.54
CA ALA A 197 -5.11 5.07 -14.96
C ALA A 197 -3.62 5.42 -15.09
N GLY A 198 -2.74 4.43 -14.97
CA GLY A 198 -1.29 4.63 -15.03
C GLY A 198 -0.75 4.84 -16.45
N LEU A 199 -1.32 4.18 -17.45
CA LEU A 199 -0.81 4.23 -18.83
C LEU A 199 -1.67 5.10 -19.77
N ALA A 200 -2.99 5.04 -19.67
CA ALA A 200 -3.83 5.87 -20.56
C ALA A 200 -3.70 7.37 -20.25
N GLN A 201 -3.47 7.72 -18.99
CA GLN A 201 -3.17 9.10 -18.54
C GLN A 201 -4.15 10.13 -19.13
N GLY A 202 -5.44 9.84 -19.04
CA GLY A 202 -6.51 10.70 -19.55
C GLY A 202 -6.80 10.57 -21.05
N ARG A 203 -6.04 9.78 -21.83
CA ARG A 203 -6.40 9.45 -23.22
C ARG A 203 -7.47 8.37 -23.24
N GLU A 204 -8.55 8.61 -23.98
CA GLU A 204 -9.62 7.64 -24.13
C GLU A 204 -9.14 6.40 -24.90
N ILE A 205 -9.56 5.24 -24.42
CA ILE A 205 -9.35 3.94 -25.05
C ILE A 205 -10.67 3.59 -25.74
N GLU A 206 -10.73 3.79 -27.05
CA GLU A 206 -11.94 3.63 -27.86
C GLU A 206 -11.63 2.95 -29.20
N GLY A 207 -12.68 2.49 -29.91
CA GLY A 207 -12.53 1.77 -31.16
C GLY A 207 -12.32 0.27 -30.96
N GLN A 208 -11.61 -0.36 -31.91
CA GLN A 208 -11.30 -1.79 -31.84
C GLN A 208 -10.10 -2.03 -30.89
N VAL A 209 -10.40 -2.50 -29.68
CA VAL A 209 -9.39 -2.83 -28.66
C VAL A 209 -8.96 -4.29 -28.79
N VAL A 210 -7.66 -4.55 -28.82
CA VAL A 210 -7.07 -5.89 -28.91
C VAL A 210 -6.27 -6.19 -27.63
N TYR A 211 -6.50 -7.38 -27.06
CA TYR A 211 -5.83 -7.87 -25.87
C TYR A 211 -4.72 -8.85 -26.22
N LEU A 212 -3.48 -8.54 -25.80
CA LEU A 212 -2.30 -9.35 -26.06
C LEU A 212 -1.53 -9.68 -24.78
N GLY A 213 -0.62 -10.63 -24.88
CA GLY A 213 0.24 -11.07 -23.78
C GLY A 213 -0.35 -12.20 -22.93
N GLY A 214 0.52 -12.89 -22.18
CA GLY A 214 0.13 -14.09 -21.42
C GLY A 214 -1.03 -13.89 -20.46
N PRO A 215 -1.01 -12.92 -19.55
CA PRO A 215 -2.13 -12.68 -18.62
C PRO A 215 -3.47 -12.51 -19.30
N LEU A 216 -3.54 -11.70 -20.35
CA LEU A 216 -4.80 -11.46 -21.09
C LEU A 216 -5.20 -12.65 -21.98
N THR A 217 -4.25 -13.49 -22.40
CA THR A 217 -4.55 -14.72 -23.13
C THR A 217 -5.24 -15.75 -22.24
N PHE A 218 -4.67 -16.00 -21.06
CA PHE A 218 -5.08 -17.13 -20.20
C PHE A 218 -6.17 -16.78 -19.18
N MET A 219 -6.36 -15.49 -18.83
CA MET A 219 -7.30 -15.06 -17.79
C MET A 219 -8.50 -14.36 -18.39
N SER A 220 -9.61 -15.08 -18.51
CA SER A 220 -10.84 -14.58 -19.09
C SER A 220 -11.53 -13.52 -18.22
N GLU A 221 -11.51 -13.69 -16.90
CA GLU A 221 -12.13 -12.74 -15.98
C GLU A 221 -11.34 -11.42 -15.91
N LEU A 222 -10.02 -11.48 -16.06
CA LEU A 222 -9.21 -10.28 -16.21
C LEU A 222 -9.63 -9.44 -17.45
N ARG A 223 -9.89 -10.10 -18.60
CA ARG A 223 -10.45 -9.41 -19.79
C ARG A 223 -11.83 -8.83 -19.52
N ASN A 224 -12.70 -9.57 -18.83
CA ASN A 224 -14.01 -9.07 -18.41
C ASN A 224 -13.92 -7.82 -17.54
N CYS A 225 -12.91 -7.75 -16.66
CA CYS A 225 -12.62 -6.55 -15.86
C CYS A 225 -12.25 -5.36 -16.74
N PHE A 226 -11.41 -5.56 -17.77
CA PHE A 226 -11.11 -4.50 -18.75
C PHE A 226 -12.36 -4.06 -19.50
N ASP A 227 -13.15 -5.01 -20.02
CA ASP A 227 -14.39 -4.73 -20.76
C ASP A 227 -15.38 -3.90 -19.92
N ARG A 228 -15.55 -4.25 -18.63
CA ARG A 228 -16.39 -3.49 -17.68
C ARG A 228 -15.84 -2.09 -17.41
N THR A 229 -14.53 -1.97 -17.24
CA THR A 229 -13.91 -0.68 -16.91
C THR A 229 -13.90 0.28 -18.09
N LEU A 230 -13.66 -0.24 -19.31
CA LEU A 230 -13.58 0.55 -20.53
C LEU A 230 -14.96 0.73 -21.21
N ASN A 231 -15.98 0.04 -20.69
CA ASN A 231 -17.30 -0.03 -21.31
C ASN A 231 -17.23 -0.41 -22.81
N THR A 232 -16.38 -1.36 -23.15
CA THR A 232 -16.18 -1.87 -24.51
C THR A 232 -15.99 -3.38 -24.45
N LYS A 233 -16.00 -4.03 -25.61
CA LYS A 233 -15.71 -5.47 -25.74
C LYS A 233 -14.44 -5.64 -26.57
N GLY A 234 -13.35 -5.96 -25.90
CA GLY A 234 -12.06 -6.18 -26.54
C GLY A 234 -11.96 -7.54 -27.23
N ILE A 235 -11.05 -7.65 -28.19
CA ILE A 235 -10.77 -8.86 -28.96
C ILE A 235 -9.49 -9.49 -28.41
N CYS A 236 -9.55 -10.76 -28.01
CA CYS A 236 -8.37 -11.56 -27.68
C CYS A 236 -8.17 -12.58 -28.81
N PRO A 237 -7.22 -12.38 -29.73
CA PRO A 237 -7.01 -13.31 -30.83
C PRO A 237 -6.44 -14.63 -30.35
N GLU A 238 -6.65 -15.67 -31.14
CA GLU A 238 -5.94 -16.94 -30.94
C GLU A 238 -4.42 -16.70 -31.01
N ASN A 239 -3.69 -17.35 -30.13
CA ASN A 239 -2.24 -17.18 -30.01
C ASN A 239 -1.76 -15.76 -29.65
N SER A 240 -2.60 -14.95 -29.00
CA SER A 240 -2.31 -13.56 -28.62
C SER A 240 -1.01 -13.39 -27.80
N HIS A 241 -0.55 -14.41 -27.07
CA HIS A 241 0.71 -14.41 -26.33
C HIS A 241 1.96 -14.58 -27.20
N TYR A 242 1.82 -14.94 -28.49
CA TYR A 242 2.91 -15.07 -29.42
C TYR A 242 3.10 -13.88 -30.38
N PHE A 243 2.28 -12.83 -30.27
CA PHE A 243 2.28 -11.74 -31.24
C PHE A 243 3.63 -11.05 -31.38
N VAL A 244 4.39 -10.87 -30.30
CA VAL A 244 5.74 -10.31 -30.39
C VAL A 244 6.68 -11.24 -31.17
N ALA A 245 6.65 -12.54 -30.89
CA ALA A 245 7.46 -13.52 -31.61
C ALA A 245 7.02 -13.64 -33.09
N CYS A 246 5.72 -13.57 -33.37
CA CYS A 246 5.20 -13.52 -34.74
C CYS A 246 5.69 -12.26 -35.48
N GLY A 247 5.64 -11.10 -34.83
CA GLY A 247 6.13 -9.85 -35.42
C GLY A 247 7.64 -9.89 -35.69
N ALA A 248 8.41 -10.47 -34.78
CA ALA A 248 9.83 -10.71 -35.01
C ALA A 248 10.06 -11.63 -36.23
N ALA A 249 9.31 -12.75 -36.33
CA ALA A 249 9.36 -13.65 -37.46
C ALA A 249 9.01 -12.96 -38.79
N LEU A 250 7.94 -12.12 -38.77
CA LEU A 250 7.53 -11.38 -39.99
C LEU A 250 8.61 -10.41 -40.46
N CYS A 251 9.40 -9.85 -39.54
CA CYS A 251 10.48 -8.92 -39.82
C CYS A 251 11.84 -9.64 -40.12
N ALA A 252 11.91 -10.97 -39.96
CA ALA A 252 13.15 -11.70 -40.17
C ALA A 252 13.55 -11.73 -41.65
N GLU A 253 14.76 -11.27 -41.97
CA GLU A 253 15.29 -11.23 -43.33
C GLU A 253 16.54 -12.11 -43.47
N LYS A 254 17.32 -12.25 -42.39
CA LYS A 254 18.62 -12.86 -42.39
C LYS A 254 18.56 -14.36 -42.06
N THR A 255 19.01 -15.16 -42.95
CA THR A 255 19.20 -16.60 -42.70
C THR A 255 20.42 -16.87 -41.85
N ILE A 256 20.34 -17.82 -40.93
CA ILE A 256 21.39 -18.17 -40.00
C ILE A 256 21.81 -19.65 -40.14
N ASN A 257 23.02 -19.94 -39.69
CA ASN A 257 23.45 -21.32 -39.47
C ASN A 257 23.06 -21.73 -38.03
N PHE A 258 22.01 -22.56 -37.88
CA PHE A 258 21.48 -22.96 -36.58
C PHE A 258 22.51 -23.60 -35.66
N ASP A 259 23.36 -24.51 -36.19
CA ASP A 259 24.32 -25.23 -35.36
C ASP A 259 25.36 -24.27 -34.77
N LYS A 260 25.83 -23.32 -35.61
CA LYS A 260 26.77 -22.28 -35.18
C LYS A 260 26.14 -21.34 -34.13
N VAL A 261 24.92 -20.90 -34.36
CA VAL A 261 24.20 -19.99 -33.41
C VAL A 261 23.94 -20.67 -32.07
N ILE A 262 23.57 -21.94 -32.05
CA ILE A 262 23.38 -22.70 -30.80
C ILE A 262 24.70 -22.73 -30.01
N GLU A 263 25.83 -22.89 -30.66
CA GLU A 263 27.15 -22.87 -30.00
C GLU A 263 27.52 -21.47 -29.49
N GLU A 264 27.31 -20.43 -30.29
CA GLU A 264 27.56 -19.04 -29.91
C GLU A 264 26.72 -18.62 -28.71
N VAL A 265 25.41 -18.95 -28.69
CA VAL A 265 24.50 -18.68 -27.57
C VAL A 265 24.95 -19.40 -26.31
N LYS A 266 25.37 -20.68 -26.38
CA LYS A 266 25.90 -21.43 -25.23
C LYS A 266 27.15 -20.81 -24.62
N ASN A 267 27.97 -20.19 -25.46
CA ASN A 267 29.25 -19.59 -25.05
C ASN A 267 29.11 -18.12 -24.60
N TYR A 268 27.94 -17.52 -24.76
CA TYR A 268 27.72 -16.12 -24.34
C TYR A 268 27.85 -15.98 -22.81
N ARG A 269 28.69 -15.04 -22.39
CA ARG A 269 28.91 -14.68 -20.98
C ARG A 269 28.78 -13.17 -20.85
N GLY A 270 28.16 -12.72 -19.74
CA GLY A 270 28.06 -11.29 -19.41
C GLY A 270 29.41 -10.60 -19.16
N SER A 271 29.44 -9.30 -19.02
CA SER A 271 30.66 -8.47 -18.92
C SER A 271 31.52 -8.74 -17.68
N GLY A 272 31.03 -9.36 -16.63
CA GLY A 272 31.73 -9.65 -15.37
C GLY A 272 32.06 -8.41 -14.53
N ASN A 273 31.56 -7.22 -14.91
CA ASN A 273 31.88 -5.95 -14.26
C ASN A 273 30.64 -5.38 -13.54
N PHE A 274 30.59 -5.57 -12.22
CA PHE A 274 29.54 -5.02 -11.34
C PHE A 274 30.12 -4.48 -10.03
N ALA A 275 29.44 -3.51 -9.42
CA ALA A 275 29.82 -2.97 -8.11
C ALA A 275 29.55 -4.00 -7.01
N PHE A 276 30.43 -4.11 -6.02
CA PHE A 276 30.33 -5.11 -4.95
C PHE A 276 30.74 -4.54 -3.59
N ASN A 277 30.22 -5.14 -2.53
CA ASN A 277 30.53 -4.87 -1.12
C ASN A 277 31.56 -5.90 -0.59
N PRO A 278 32.18 -5.65 0.56
CA PRO A 278 33.02 -6.63 1.25
C PRO A 278 32.24 -7.91 1.60
N PRO A 279 32.92 -9.09 1.66
CA PRO A 279 32.31 -10.34 2.11
C PRO A 279 31.69 -10.24 3.51
N LEU A 280 30.61 -10.97 3.75
CA LEU A 280 29.96 -11.02 5.06
C LEU A 280 30.85 -11.73 6.09
N PHE A 281 31.45 -12.85 5.73
CA PHE A 281 32.41 -13.59 6.55
C PHE A 281 33.69 -13.83 5.75
N LYS A 282 34.82 -13.78 6.44
CA LYS A 282 36.14 -14.04 5.85
C LYS A 282 36.35 -15.52 5.58
N ASP A 283 35.95 -16.35 6.56
CA ASP A 283 36.11 -17.79 6.59
C ASP A 283 35.15 -18.45 7.58
N GLU A 284 35.19 -19.78 7.67
CA GLU A 284 34.36 -20.55 8.60
C GLU A 284 34.67 -20.28 10.07
N GLU A 285 35.89 -19.87 10.43
CA GLU A 285 36.27 -19.54 11.81
C GLU A 285 35.61 -18.23 12.26
N ASP A 286 35.56 -17.23 11.38
CA ASP A 286 34.86 -15.96 11.62
C ASP A 286 33.36 -16.21 11.78
N TYR A 287 32.76 -17.03 10.94
CA TYR A 287 31.36 -17.44 11.09
C TYR A 287 31.10 -18.19 12.40
N LYS A 288 31.98 -19.09 12.80
CA LYS A 288 31.85 -19.85 14.04
C LYS A 288 31.88 -18.94 15.26
N LYS A 289 32.80 -17.99 15.32
CA LYS A 289 32.88 -17.00 16.44
C LYS A 289 31.59 -16.20 16.56
N PHE A 290 31.03 -15.78 15.39
CA PHE A 290 29.74 -15.08 15.32
C PHE A 290 28.60 -15.95 15.83
N SER A 291 28.48 -17.19 15.35
CA SER A 291 27.42 -18.13 15.73
C SER A 291 27.48 -18.47 17.24
N ASP A 292 28.68 -18.76 17.78
CA ASP A 292 28.88 -19.08 19.21
C ASP A 292 28.51 -17.89 20.11
N ARG A 293 28.70 -16.66 19.65
CA ARG A 293 28.30 -15.47 20.40
C ARG A 293 26.77 -15.34 20.46
N HIS A 294 26.07 -15.51 19.35
CA HIS A 294 24.61 -15.42 19.30
C HIS A 294 23.90 -16.58 20.02
N ALA A 295 24.53 -17.76 20.09
CA ALA A 295 24.01 -18.91 20.83
C ALA A 295 23.82 -18.67 22.34
N LYS A 296 24.45 -17.64 22.92
CA LYS A 296 24.33 -17.31 24.35
C LYS A 296 22.93 -16.79 24.72
N ALA A 297 22.20 -16.16 23.80
CA ALA A 297 20.86 -15.63 24.06
C ALA A 297 19.80 -16.71 23.82
N THR A 298 19.70 -17.66 24.75
CA THR A 298 18.88 -18.86 24.58
C THR A 298 17.82 -19.00 25.68
N VAL A 299 16.58 -19.29 25.28
CA VAL A 299 15.51 -19.76 26.19
C VAL A 299 15.64 -21.26 26.34
N LEU A 300 15.63 -21.71 27.60
CA LEU A 300 15.64 -23.12 27.91
C LEU A 300 14.34 -23.81 27.46
N GLN A 301 14.47 -25.05 27.02
CA GLN A 301 13.33 -25.87 26.60
C GLN A 301 13.12 -27.01 27.56
N LYS A 302 11.87 -27.30 27.91
CA LYS A 302 11.41 -28.46 28.66
C LYS A 302 10.32 -29.19 27.90
N GLU A 303 10.15 -30.46 28.16
CA GLU A 303 9.11 -31.25 27.52
C GLU A 303 7.71 -30.87 28.03
N LEU A 304 6.78 -30.68 27.11
CA LEU A 304 5.36 -30.48 27.42
C LEU A 304 4.71 -31.76 27.92
N LYS A 305 5.17 -32.91 27.43
CA LYS A 305 4.60 -34.22 27.79
C LYS A 305 4.80 -34.51 29.29
N GLY A 306 3.69 -34.71 30.00
CA GLY A 306 3.72 -34.99 31.43
C GLY A 306 3.99 -33.82 32.36
N TYR A 307 4.10 -32.58 31.81
CA TYR A 307 4.24 -31.39 32.63
C TYR A 307 2.97 -31.10 33.46
N LYS A 308 3.11 -30.94 34.77
CA LYS A 308 1.99 -30.75 35.73
C LYS A 308 1.95 -29.35 36.36
N GLY A 309 2.91 -28.48 36.05
CA GLY A 309 2.96 -27.11 36.58
C GLY A 309 1.98 -26.17 35.87
N LYS A 310 2.06 -24.88 36.22
CA LYS A 310 1.31 -23.81 35.59
C LYS A 310 1.86 -23.56 34.19
N ALA A 311 0.97 -23.36 33.21
CA ALA A 311 1.32 -23.06 31.83
C ALA A 311 0.68 -21.76 31.37
N TYR A 312 1.38 -21.04 30.48
CA TYR A 312 0.95 -19.78 29.88
C TYR A 312 1.05 -19.89 28.38
N VAL A 313 -0.04 -19.56 27.68
CA VAL A 313 -0.10 -19.66 26.22
C VAL A 313 0.00 -18.28 25.60
N GLY A 314 0.93 -18.13 24.67
CA GLY A 314 1.06 -16.92 23.85
C GLY A 314 0.90 -17.24 22.37
N MET A 315 0.18 -16.42 21.68
CA MET A 315 -0.07 -16.56 20.26
C MET A 315 0.24 -15.25 19.54
N ASP A 316 0.83 -15.36 18.35
CA ASP A 316 1.07 -14.22 17.46
C ASP A 316 0.46 -14.58 16.10
N ALA A 317 -0.69 -13.96 15.81
CA ALA A 317 -1.39 -14.11 14.54
C ALA A 317 -0.93 -13.03 13.56
N GLY A 318 0.31 -13.14 13.08
CA GLY A 318 0.92 -12.21 12.15
C GLY A 318 0.34 -12.30 10.73
N SER A 319 0.73 -11.38 9.89
CA SER A 319 0.24 -11.28 8.49
C SER A 319 0.71 -12.46 7.62
N THR A 320 1.96 -12.85 7.72
CA THR A 320 2.57 -13.93 6.91
C THR A 320 2.72 -15.22 7.66
N THR A 321 2.90 -15.16 8.98
CA THR A 321 3.18 -16.31 9.83
C THR A 321 2.35 -16.27 11.09
N VAL A 322 1.98 -17.44 11.58
CA VAL A 322 1.30 -17.63 12.87
C VAL A 322 2.23 -18.38 13.79
N LYS A 323 2.37 -17.92 15.02
CA LYS A 323 3.22 -18.53 16.04
C LYS A 323 2.42 -18.81 17.29
N GLY A 324 2.75 -19.89 17.95
CA GLY A 324 2.22 -20.24 19.27
C GLY A 324 3.31 -20.75 20.17
N VAL A 325 3.26 -20.37 21.44
CA VAL A 325 4.18 -20.86 22.49
C VAL A 325 3.42 -21.25 23.74
N VAL A 326 3.97 -22.19 24.47
CA VAL A 326 3.53 -22.56 25.81
C VAL A 326 4.73 -22.45 26.74
N LEU A 327 4.60 -21.65 27.80
CA LEU A 327 5.65 -21.40 28.79
C LEU A 327 5.27 -21.98 30.16
N ASN A 328 6.28 -22.28 30.97
CA ASN A 328 6.11 -22.56 32.40
C ASN A 328 6.25 -21.29 33.27
N ASP A 329 6.22 -21.46 34.61
CA ASP A 329 6.37 -20.35 35.56
C ASP A 329 7.75 -19.67 35.50
N ASP A 330 8.79 -20.38 35.07
CA ASP A 330 10.16 -19.85 34.97
C ASP A 330 10.37 -19.09 33.61
N GLY A 331 9.41 -19.14 32.69
CA GLY A 331 9.52 -18.58 31.35
C GLY A 331 10.22 -19.51 30.35
N GLU A 332 10.44 -20.77 30.73
CA GLU A 332 11.01 -21.78 29.84
C GLU A 332 9.98 -22.28 28.84
N LEU A 333 10.42 -22.62 27.64
CA LEU A 333 9.57 -23.03 26.54
C LEU A 333 9.21 -24.52 26.67
N LEU A 334 7.92 -24.80 26.85
CA LEU A 334 7.39 -26.18 26.87
C LEU A 334 7.02 -26.67 25.46
N TYR A 335 6.50 -25.79 24.61
CA TYR A 335 6.11 -26.11 23.25
C TYR A 335 6.07 -24.85 22.38
N SER A 336 6.37 -24.99 21.11
CA SER A 336 6.25 -23.89 20.15
C SER A 336 5.92 -24.36 18.73
N LYS A 337 5.26 -23.50 17.98
CA LYS A 337 5.02 -23.64 16.53
C LYS A 337 5.28 -22.34 15.82
N TYR A 338 5.85 -22.45 14.64
CA TYR A 338 6.05 -21.35 13.70
C TYR A 338 5.60 -21.82 12.32
N LEU A 339 4.50 -21.30 11.80
CA LEU A 339 3.84 -21.78 10.58
C LEU A 339 3.46 -20.61 9.66
N PRO A 340 3.49 -20.80 8.33
CA PRO A 340 2.97 -19.79 7.41
C PRO A 340 1.46 -19.64 7.61
N SER A 341 0.98 -18.38 7.58
CA SER A 341 -0.44 -18.03 7.81
C SER A 341 -1.38 -18.60 6.75
N LYS A 342 -0.92 -18.70 5.50
CA LYS A 342 -1.73 -19.17 4.34
C LYS A 342 -3.11 -18.49 4.25
N GLY A 343 -3.26 -17.30 4.85
CA GLY A 343 -4.52 -16.57 4.90
C GLY A 343 -5.61 -17.15 5.81
N ASN A 344 -5.29 -18.12 6.67
CA ASN A 344 -6.25 -18.70 7.61
C ASN A 344 -5.63 -18.91 9.00
N PRO A 345 -5.44 -17.84 9.79
CA PRO A 345 -4.86 -17.95 11.11
C PRO A 345 -5.71 -18.77 12.10
N VAL A 346 -7.04 -18.83 11.88
CA VAL A 346 -7.96 -19.53 12.79
C VAL A 346 -7.68 -21.04 12.79
N GLU A 347 -7.58 -21.65 11.61
CA GLU A 347 -7.31 -23.10 11.52
C GLU A 347 -5.90 -23.45 12.03
N ILE A 348 -4.92 -22.55 11.82
CA ILE A 348 -3.56 -22.80 12.30
C ILE A 348 -3.50 -22.76 13.82
N ILE A 349 -4.12 -21.78 14.47
CA ILE A 349 -4.19 -21.71 15.93
C ILE A 349 -5.01 -22.86 16.50
N LYS A 350 -6.10 -23.26 15.84
CA LYS A 350 -6.85 -24.46 16.23
C LYS A 350 -5.94 -25.69 16.26
N GLY A 351 -5.21 -25.93 15.17
CA GLY A 351 -4.27 -27.06 15.08
C GLY A 351 -3.17 -27.00 16.14
N PHE A 352 -2.64 -25.80 16.42
CA PHE A 352 -1.67 -25.62 17.51
C PHE A 352 -2.25 -26.02 18.88
N LEU A 353 -3.46 -25.57 19.22
CA LEU A 353 -4.12 -25.90 20.49
C LEU A 353 -4.48 -27.38 20.56
N GLU A 354 -4.95 -27.99 19.48
CA GLU A 354 -5.24 -29.42 19.41
C GLU A 354 -3.97 -30.26 19.67
N GLU A 355 -2.82 -29.88 19.11
CA GLU A 355 -1.52 -30.52 19.38
C GLU A 355 -1.10 -30.36 20.84
N VAL A 356 -1.24 -29.19 21.43
CA VAL A 356 -0.92 -28.96 22.85
C VAL A 356 -1.73 -29.89 23.73
N TYR A 357 -3.05 -29.99 23.51
CA TYR A 357 -3.92 -30.90 24.27
C TYR A 357 -3.75 -32.38 23.91
N ALA A 358 -3.24 -32.69 22.72
CA ALA A 358 -2.91 -34.10 22.36
C ALA A 358 -1.65 -34.57 23.09
N ILE A 359 -0.62 -33.72 23.22
CA ILE A 359 0.63 -34.00 23.90
C ILE A 359 0.43 -34.06 25.43
N ASN A 360 -0.34 -33.11 25.97
CA ASN A 360 -0.64 -33.04 27.40
C ASN A 360 -2.13 -32.71 27.64
N PRO A 361 -3.00 -33.75 27.75
CA PRO A 361 -4.43 -33.55 27.93
C PRO A 361 -4.84 -32.91 29.26
N GLU A 362 -3.98 -32.95 30.26
CA GLU A 362 -4.20 -32.43 31.63
C GLU A 362 -3.43 -31.13 31.90
N ILE A 363 -2.91 -30.46 30.85
CA ILE A 363 -2.16 -29.24 31.00
C ILE A 363 -2.96 -28.16 31.76
N ASN A 364 -2.36 -27.56 32.78
CA ASN A 364 -2.96 -26.49 33.56
C ASN A 364 -2.63 -25.11 32.97
N ILE A 365 -3.45 -24.64 32.00
CA ILE A 365 -3.30 -23.31 31.42
C ILE A 365 -3.93 -22.28 32.35
N VAL A 366 -3.09 -21.44 32.96
CA VAL A 366 -3.49 -20.39 33.92
C VAL A 366 -3.96 -19.15 33.18
N SER A 367 -3.28 -18.80 32.09
CA SER A 367 -3.58 -17.60 31.32
C SER A 367 -3.09 -17.70 29.87
N SER A 368 -3.73 -16.94 28.99
CA SER A 368 -3.43 -16.87 27.56
C SER A 368 -3.47 -15.45 27.03
N ALA A 369 -2.65 -15.17 26.04
CA ALA A 369 -2.71 -13.90 25.32
C ALA A 369 -2.45 -14.09 23.83
N VAL A 370 -3.00 -13.18 23.02
CA VAL A 370 -2.80 -13.14 21.58
C VAL A 370 -2.42 -11.74 21.13
N THR A 371 -1.55 -11.68 20.13
CA THR A 371 -1.09 -10.45 19.49
C THR A 371 -1.09 -10.59 17.97
N GLY A 372 -0.72 -9.54 17.24
CA GLY A 372 -0.62 -9.51 15.79
C GLY A 372 -1.91 -9.04 15.10
N TYR A 373 -1.87 -8.97 13.77
CA TYR A 373 -3.02 -8.50 12.95
C TYR A 373 -4.30 -9.31 13.13
N GLY A 374 -4.17 -10.60 13.42
CA GLY A 374 -5.29 -11.51 13.69
C GLY A 374 -5.74 -11.56 15.15
N GLU A 375 -5.26 -10.65 16.03
CA GLU A 375 -5.55 -10.64 17.46
C GLU A 375 -7.05 -10.77 17.76
N GLU A 376 -7.87 -9.93 17.16
CA GLU A 376 -9.32 -9.88 17.48
C GLU A 376 -10.08 -11.12 17.02
N ILE A 377 -9.80 -11.62 15.83
CA ILE A 377 -10.47 -12.83 15.33
C ILE A 377 -10.08 -14.04 16.18
N ILE A 378 -8.79 -14.19 16.52
CA ILE A 378 -8.30 -15.30 17.35
C ILE A 378 -8.83 -15.21 18.77
N LYS A 379 -8.81 -14.01 19.37
CA LYS A 379 -9.38 -13.78 20.70
C LYS A 379 -10.84 -14.23 20.79
N ASN A 380 -11.66 -13.86 19.79
CA ASN A 380 -13.07 -14.22 19.75
C ASN A 380 -13.31 -15.70 19.36
N ALA A 381 -12.46 -16.29 18.52
CA ALA A 381 -12.57 -17.67 18.12
C ALA A 381 -12.32 -18.66 19.27
N PHE A 382 -11.32 -18.37 20.12
CA PHE A 382 -10.82 -19.30 21.13
C PHE A 382 -10.95 -18.80 22.58
N ASP A 383 -11.70 -17.74 22.84
CA ASP A 383 -11.89 -17.13 24.17
C ASP A 383 -10.57 -16.82 24.90
N VAL A 384 -9.60 -16.26 24.17
CA VAL A 384 -8.27 -15.91 24.71
C VAL A 384 -8.42 -14.80 25.76
N ASP A 385 -7.75 -14.94 26.92
CA ASP A 385 -7.93 -14.02 28.05
C ASP A 385 -7.54 -12.59 27.72
N TYR A 386 -6.39 -12.38 27.04
CA TYR A 386 -5.89 -11.05 26.71
C TYR A 386 -5.56 -10.91 25.24
N GLY A 387 -6.02 -9.81 24.63
CA GLY A 387 -5.51 -9.31 23.38
C GLY A 387 -4.57 -8.15 23.64
N ILE A 388 -3.36 -8.17 23.12
CA ILE A 388 -2.35 -7.16 23.37
C ILE A 388 -1.78 -6.59 22.08
N VAL A 389 -1.37 -5.34 22.15
CA VAL A 389 -0.71 -4.69 21.02
C VAL A 389 0.67 -5.34 20.79
N GLU A 390 1.00 -5.55 19.54
CA GLU A 390 2.22 -6.24 19.13
C GLU A 390 3.50 -5.56 19.69
N THR A 391 3.52 -4.22 19.72
CA THR A 391 4.62 -3.45 20.31
C THR A 391 4.91 -3.81 21.77
N ILE A 392 3.86 -4.00 22.56
CA ILE A 392 3.99 -4.39 23.99
C ILE A 392 4.48 -5.85 24.12
N ALA A 393 4.01 -6.74 23.23
CA ALA A 393 4.48 -8.13 23.23
C ALA A 393 5.99 -8.20 22.94
N HIS A 394 6.43 -7.56 21.86
CA HIS A 394 7.82 -7.53 21.45
C HIS A 394 8.75 -6.88 22.50
N PHE A 395 8.30 -5.76 23.08
CA PHE A 395 9.05 -5.11 24.17
C PHE A 395 9.16 -6.00 25.42
N THR A 396 8.07 -6.64 25.81
CA THR A 396 8.06 -7.56 26.96
C THR A 396 9.06 -8.72 26.76
N ALA A 397 9.10 -9.26 25.54
CA ALA A 397 10.05 -10.33 25.20
C ALA A 397 11.50 -9.83 25.20
N ALA A 398 11.79 -8.68 24.60
CA ALA A 398 13.14 -8.11 24.54
C ALA A 398 13.72 -7.84 25.93
N LYS A 399 12.92 -7.29 26.85
CA LYS A 399 13.32 -7.06 28.25
C LYS A 399 13.70 -8.33 29.00
N TYR A 400 13.19 -9.49 28.63
CA TYR A 400 13.57 -10.76 29.23
C TYR A 400 15.03 -11.10 28.92
N PHE A 401 15.51 -10.81 27.70
CA PHE A 401 16.90 -11.09 27.30
C PHE A 401 17.86 -9.96 27.64
N MET A 402 17.39 -8.73 27.64
CA MET A 402 18.17 -7.53 27.92
C MET A 402 17.30 -6.52 28.68
N PRO A 403 17.33 -6.56 30.04
CA PRO A 403 16.49 -5.70 30.88
C PRO A 403 16.71 -4.20 30.66
N ASP A 404 17.89 -3.82 30.22
CA ASP A 404 18.35 -2.45 29.96
C ASP A 404 18.45 -2.13 28.46
N VAL A 405 17.65 -2.81 27.59
CA VAL A 405 17.61 -2.59 26.14
C VAL A 405 17.33 -1.13 25.81
N GLU A 406 18.09 -0.58 24.86
CA GLU A 406 17.95 0.80 24.36
C GLU A 406 17.21 0.87 23.03
N PHE A 407 17.39 -0.18 22.20
CA PHE A 407 16.74 -0.24 20.90
C PHE A 407 16.33 -1.66 20.53
N ILE A 408 15.13 -1.79 19.99
CA ILE A 408 14.60 -3.06 19.52
C ILE A 408 14.29 -2.93 18.05
N ILE A 409 14.75 -3.88 17.24
CA ILE A 409 14.44 -3.97 15.82
C ILE A 409 13.78 -5.30 15.56
N ASP A 410 12.53 -5.23 15.09
CA ASP A 410 11.78 -6.38 14.63
C ASP A 410 11.61 -6.31 13.11
N ILE A 411 12.18 -7.27 12.40
CA ILE A 411 11.97 -7.42 10.96
C ILE A 411 11.14 -8.67 10.73
N GLY A 412 9.85 -8.43 10.50
CA GLY A 412 8.88 -9.47 10.20
C GLY A 412 8.91 -9.91 8.73
N GLY A 413 7.86 -10.63 8.34
CA GLY A 413 7.68 -11.05 6.95
C GLY A 413 7.30 -9.90 6.02
N GLN A 414 6.51 -8.93 6.48
CA GLN A 414 6.01 -7.81 5.66
C GLN A 414 6.18 -6.42 6.28
N ASP A 415 6.53 -6.35 7.52
CA ASP A 415 6.67 -5.10 8.25
C ASP A 415 8.00 -5.02 9.00
N ILE A 416 8.38 -3.80 9.31
CA ILE A 416 9.52 -3.48 10.17
C ILE A 416 8.98 -2.63 11.31
N LYS A 417 9.30 -3.00 12.52
CA LYS A 417 9.00 -2.25 13.73
C LYS A 417 10.28 -2.00 14.51
N CYS A 418 10.50 -0.76 14.88
CA CYS A 418 11.64 -0.39 15.70
C CYS A 418 11.16 0.43 16.88
N PHE A 419 11.74 0.18 18.04
CA PHE A 419 11.36 0.85 19.28
C PHE A 419 12.61 1.43 19.93
N LYS A 420 12.58 2.74 20.18
CA LYS A 420 13.56 3.38 21.02
C LYS A 420 13.08 3.33 22.46
N ILE A 421 13.95 2.89 23.35
CA ILE A 421 13.64 2.70 24.77
C ILE A 421 14.44 3.71 25.58
N HIS A 422 13.77 4.47 26.42
CA HIS A 422 14.39 5.40 27.33
C HIS A 422 13.81 5.19 28.74
N ASN A 423 14.69 5.08 29.75
CA ASN A 423 14.30 4.84 31.13
C ASN A 423 13.36 3.63 31.36
N GLY A 424 13.49 2.59 30.51
CA GLY A 424 12.68 1.38 30.62
C GLY A 424 11.26 1.48 30.05
N ALA A 425 10.93 2.56 29.34
CA ALA A 425 9.68 2.79 28.62
C ALA A 425 9.94 2.97 27.11
N ILE A 426 8.93 2.71 26.28
CA ILE A 426 9.01 2.97 24.84
C ILE A 426 8.89 4.48 24.62
N ASP A 427 9.97 5.09 24.15
CA ASP A 427 10.09 6.53 23.89
C ASP A 427 9.62 6.88 22.47
N ASN A 428 10.02 6.07 21.47
CA ASN A 428 9.65 6.29 20.08
C ASN A 428 9.39 4.97 19.33
N ILE A 429 8.51 4.99 18.35
CA ILE A 429 8.11 3.84 17.53
C ILE A 429 8.24 4.19 16.06
N PHE A 430 9.11 3.47 15.35
CA PHE A 430 9.25 3.54 13.91
C PHE A 430 8.54 2.33 13.27
N LEU A 431 7.56 2.57 12.42
CA LEU A 431 6.78 1.52 11.78
C LEU A 431 6.85 1.66 10.26
N ASN A 432 7.14 0.58 9.59
CA ASN A 432 6.95 0.47 8.15
C ASN A 432 6.01 -0.70 7.85
N GLU A 433 4.75 -0.38 7.68
CA GLU A 433 3.69 -1.33 7.34
C GLU A 433 3.30 -1.22 5.85
N ALA A 434 3.73 -0.15 5.19
CA ALA A 434 3.32 0.16 3.82
C ALA A 434 4.23 -0.46 2.75
N CYS A 435 5.45 -0.87 3.10
CA CYS A 435 6.41 -1.36 2.12
C CYS A 435 7.21 -2.54 2.66
N SER A 436 7.14 -3.68 1.99
CA SER A 436 7.90 -4.88 2.36
C SER A 436 9.38 -4.86 1.95
N SER A 437 9.86 -3.77 1.32
CA SER A 437 11.30 -3.64 1.05
C SER A 437 12.05 -3.50 2.37
N GLY A 438 12.97 -4.43 2.61
CA GLY A 438 13.62 -4.56 3.92
C GLY A 438 12.98 -5.59 4.86
N CYS A 439 11.94 -6.31 4.44
CA CYS A 439 11.28 -7.37 5.20
C CYS A 439 11.61 -8.77 4.64
N GLY A 440 11.24 -9.82 5.38
CA GLY A 440 11.50 -11.21 4.96
C GLY A 440 10.87 -11.60 3.64
N SER A 441 9.67 -11.09 3.33
CA SER A 441 9.00 -11.37 2.05
C SER A 441 9.73 -10.81 0.82
N PHE A 442 10.57 -9.79 1.00
CA PHE A 442 11.48 -9.31 -0.03
C PHE A 442 12.48 -10.40 -0.43
N LEU A 443 13.19 -10.97 0.54
CA LEU A 443 14.14 -12.07 0.31
C LEU A 443 13.44 -13.31 -0.25
N GLN A 444 12.27 -13.65 0.29
CA GLN A 444 11.47 -14.80 -0.19
C GLN A 444 11.09 -14.64 -1.65
N THR A 445 10.72 -13.44 -2.08
CA THR A 445 10.35 -13.17 -3.48
C THR A 445 11.53 -13.45 -4.43
N PHE A 446 12.74 -13.00 -4.05
CA PHE A 446 13.93 -13.24 -4.88
C PHE A 446 14.42 -14.68 -4.83
N ALA A 447 14.37 -15.33 -3.65
CA ALA A 447 14.69 -16.76 -3.53
C ALA A 447 13.80 -17.59 -4.48
N ASN A 448 12.48 -17.39 -4.41
CA ASN A 448 11.52 -18.08 -5.28
C ASN A 448 11.76 -17.78 -6.77
N ALA A 449 12.03 -16.52 -7.11
CA ALA A 449 12.31 -16.12 -8.51
C ALA A 449 13.58 -16.77 -9.08
N LEU A 450 14.54 -17.08 -8.21
CA LEU A 450 15.79 -17.76 -8.55
C LEU A 450 15.71 -19.28 -8.39
N GLY A 451 14.57 -19.83 -7.96
CA GLY A 451 14.34 -21.26 -7.85
C GLY A 451 14.87 -21.90 -6.55
N TYR A 452 15.03 -21.12 -5.47
CA TYR A 452 15.56 -21.60 -4.19
C TYR A 452 14.52 -21.47 -3.05
N GLU A 453 14.57 -22.40 -2.12
CA GLU A 453 13.96 -22.23 -0.81
C GLU A 453 14.71 -21.15 -0.01
N ILE A 454 13.97 -20.34 0.78
CA ILE A 454 14.56 -19.17 1.46
C ILE A 454 15.70 -19.54 2.40
N ALA A 455 15.61 -20.70 3.10
CA ALA A 455 16.63 -21.14 4.03
C ALA A 455 17.96 -21.53 3.32
N ASP A 456 17.87 -22.11 2.14
CA ASP A 456 19.04 -22.49 1.34
C ASP A 456 19.63 -21.27 0.64
N PHE A 457 18.77 -20.39 0.13
CA PHE A 457 19.18 -19.08 -0.45
C PHE A 457 19.96 -18.23 0.56
N ALA A 458 19.53 -18.21 1.83
CA ALA A 458 20.22 -17.51 2.91
C ALA A 458 21.65 -18.04 3.15
N LYS A 459 21.84 -19.36 3.10
CA LYS A 459 23.16 -19.98 3.30
C LYS A 459 24.13 -19.68 2.16
N LEU A 460 23.65 -19.55 0.93
CA LEU A 460 24.49 -19.24 -0.22
C LEU A 460 25.26 -17.91 -0.05
N GLY A 461 24.61 -16.91 0.57
CA GLY A 461 25.21 -15.59 0.73
C GLY A 461 26.30 -15.50 1.81
N LEU A 462 26.43 -16.48 2.72
CA LEU A 462 27.33 -16.39 3.86
C LEU A 462 28.80 -16.18 3.47
N PHE A 463 29.26 -16.93 2.48
CA PHE A 463 30.66 -16.92 2.02
C PHE A 463 30.84 -16.36 0.61
N ALA A 464 29.88 -15.53 0.16
CA ALA A 464 29.98 -14.84 -1.12
C ALA A 464 31.25 -13.99 -1.18
N LYS A 465 32.00 -14.11 -2.28
CA LYS A 465 33.28 -13.41 -2.43
C LYS A 465 33.13 -11.95 -2.84
N ARG A 466 32.10 -11.65 -3.63
CA ARG A 466 31.84 -10.32 -4.21
C ARG A 466 30.36 -9.96 -4.09
N PRO A 467 29.82 -9.79 -2.83
CA PRO A 467 28.42 -9.43 -2.63
C PRO A 467 28.04 -8.23 -3.50
N VAL A 468 27.03 -8.37 -4.36
CA VAL A 468 26.64 -7.31 -5.30
C VAL A 468 26.17 -6.07 -4.52
N ASP A 469 26.64 -4.88 -4.89
CA ASP A 469 26.08 -3.65 -4.32
C ASP A 469 24.76 -3.29 -5.02
N LEU A 470 23.67 -3.70 -4.42
CA LEU A 470 22.33 -3.44 -4.90
C LEU A 470 21.74 -2.13 -4.34
N GLY A 471 22.44 -1.48 -3.41
CA GLY A 471 22.00 -0.27 -2.73
C GLY A 471 20.74 -0.49 -1.85
N SER A 472 20.04 0.60 -1.55
CA SER A 472 18.78 0.61 -0.77
C SER A 472 17.62 1.00 -1.66
N ARG A 473 17.00 0.04 -2.34
CA ARG A 473 15.89 0.26 -3.29
C ARG A 473 14.67 -0.55 -2.91
N CYS A 474 13.49 -0.13 -3.36
CA CYS A 474 12.28 -0.94 -3.20
C CYS A 474 12.36 -2.23 -4.05
N THR A 475 11.52 -3.20 -3.75
CA THR A 475 11.50 -4.53 -4.40
C THR A 475 11.39 -4.43 -5.93
N VAL A 476 10.62 -3.48 -6.42
CA VAL A 476 10.39 -3.26 -7.86
C VAL A 476 11.68 -2.83 -8.56
N PHE A 477 12.33 -1.78 -8.06
CA PHE A 477 13.61 -1.32 -8.62
C PHE A 477 14.76 -2.31 -8.40
N MET A 478 14.69 -3.07 -7.31
CA MET A 478 15.66 -4.11 -6.99
C MET A 478 15.65 -5.23 -8.01
N ASN A 479 14.49 -5.59 -8.55
CA ASN A 479 14.37 -6.62 -9.57
C ASN A 479 15.23 -6.29 -10.80
N SER A 480 15.13 -5.04 -11.27
CA SER A 480 15.98 -4.57 -12.37
C SER A 480 17.47 -4.60 -12.04
N SER A 481 17.85 -4.25 -10.79
CA SER A 481 19.24 -4.29 -10.35
C SER A 481 19.79 -5.72 -10.26
N VAL A 482 18.99 -6.66 -9.75
CA VAL A 482 19.35 -8.10 -9.69
C VAL A 482 19.54 -8.66 -11.09
N LYS A 483 18.62 -8.37 -12.01
CA LYS A 483 18.74 -8.81 -13.42
C LYS A 483 19.96 -8.21 -14.11
N GLN A 484 20.26 -6.94 -13.84
CA GLN A 484 21.46 -6.32 -14.38
C GLN A 484 22.72 -7.01 -13.84
N ALA A 485 22.80 -7.27 -12.54
CA ALA A 485 23.91 -7.99 -11.93
C ALA A 485 24.10 -9.40 -12.54
N GLN A 486 22.99 -10.12 -12.81
CA GLN A 486 23.04 -11.42 -13.50
C GLN A 486 23.59 -11.29 -14.91
N LYS A 487 23.14 -10.29 -15.68
CA LYS A 487 23.70 -10.00 -17.03
C LYS A 487 25.18 -9.68 -16.98
N ASP A 488 25.62 -9.01 -15.93
CA ASP A 488 27.02 -8.64 -15.69
C ASP A 488 27.84 -9.80 -15.12
N GLY A 489 27.25 -10.97 -14.89
CA GLY A 489 27.93 -12.20 -14.49
C GLY A 489 28.11 -12.39 -12.98
N ALA A 490 27.30 -11.75 -12.16
CA ALA A 490 27.28 -12.02 -10.73
C ALA A 490 26.73 -13.42 -10.42
N THR A 491 27.32 -14.10 -9.46
CA THR A 491 26.85 -15.42 -9.02
C THR A 491 25.60 -15.30 -8.13
N ILE A 492 24.90 -16.41 -7.93
CA ILE A 492 23.71 -16.44 -7.06
C ILE A 492 24.11 -16.15 -5.60
N GLU A 493 25.27 -16.63 -5.19
CA GLU A 493 25.86 -16.37 -3.87
C GLU A 493 26.08 -14.87 -3.66
N ASP A 494 26.69 -14.19 -4.64
CA ASP A 494 26.95 -12.76 -4.60
C ASP A 494 25.65 -11.93 -4.58
N ILE A 495 24.62 -12.39 -5.29
CA ILE A 495 23.29 -11.77 -5.28
C ILE A 495 22.58 -11.98 -3.94
N SER A 496 22.63 -13.20 -3.37
CA SER A 496 22.04 -13.50 -2.08
C SER A 496 22.62 -12.64 -0.96
N ALA A 497 23.94 -12.50 -0.92
CA ALA A 497 24.62 -11.61 0.03
C ALA A 497 24.26 -10.14 -0.22
N GLY A 498 24.23 -9.70 -1.46
CA GLY A 498 23.84 -8.33 -1.83
C GLY A 498 22.41 -7.97 -1.43
N LEU A 499 21.47 -8.91 -1.58
CA LEU A 499 20.08 -8.74 -1.14
C LEU A 499 19.99 -8.68 0.39
N SER A 500 20.77 -9.47 1.12
CA SER A 500 20.82 -9.42 2.59
C SER A 500 21.32 -8.07 3.09
N LEU A 501 22.35 -7.50 2.47
CA LEU A 501 22.84 -6.14 2.73
C LEU A 501 21.78 -5.08 2.40
N SER A 502 21.07 -5.25 1.27
CA SER A 502 20.04 -4.30 0.85
C SER A 502 18.85 -4.26 1.82
N VAL A 503 18.41 -5.40 2.36
CA VAL A 503 17.37 -5.46 3.40
C VAL A 503 17.76 -4.59 4.60
N VAL A 504 18.98 -4.72 5.06
CA VAL A 504 19.51 -3.98 6.20
C VAL A 504 19.58 -2.47 5.88
N LYS A 505 20.16 -2.11 4.74
CA LYS A 505 20.23 -0.69 4.31
C LYS A 505 18.82 -0.07 4.19
N ASN A 506 17.82 -0.82 3.71
CA ASN A 506 16.45 -0.35 3.69
C ASN A 506 15.87 -0.14 5.09
N ALA A 507 16.10 -1.05 6.02
CA ALA A 507 15.64 -0.93 7.40
C ALA A 507 16.26 0.31 8.09
N LEU A 508 17.57 0.46 8.00
CA LEU A 508 18.31 1.54 8.67
C LEU A 508 18.02 2.92 8.07
N TYR A 509 18.16 3.05 6.75
CA TYR A 509 18.16 4.37 6.11
C TYR A 509 16.78 4.84 5.63
N LYS A 510 15.83 3.92 5.39
CA LYS A 510 14.49 4.28 4.92
C LYS A 510 13.43 4.26 6.01
N VAL A 511 13.53 3.33 6.95
CA VAL A 511 12.54 3.17 8.03
C VAL A 511 12.97 3.93 9.28
N ILE A 512 14.13 3.59 9.82
CA ILE A 512 14.65 4.21 11.05
C ILE A 512 15.14 5.62 10.75
N ARG A 513 15.67 5.85 9.55
CA ARG A 513 16.31 7.11 9.13
C ARG A 513 17.49 7.49 10.03
N ALA A 514 18.23 6.50 10.48
CA ALA A 514 19.42 6.71 11.29
C ALA A 514 20.49 7.47 10.48
N SER A 515 20.96 8.58 11.02
CA SER A 515 22.05 9.37 10.42
C SER A 515 23.41 8.79 10.84
N SER A 516 23.46 8.14 11.97
CA SER A 516 24.64 7.43 12.47
C SER A 516 24.26 6.20 13.32
N PRO A 517 25.16 5.22 13.44
CA PRO A 517 24.98 4.08 14.34
C PRO A 517 24.76 4.46 15.81
N ASP A 518 25.38 5.54 16.27
CA ASP A 518 25.29 5.99 17.68
C ASP A 518 23.86 6.38 18.11
N GLU A 519 22.99 6.74 17.15
CA GLU A 519 21.59 7.09 17.44
C GLU A 519 20.75 5.91 17.94
N LEU A 520 21.17 4.67 17.66
CA LEU A 520 20.48 3.47 18.08
C LEU A 520 20.96 2.93 19.44
N GLY A 521 22.03 3.54 20.00
CA GLY A 521 22.62 3.06 21.24
C GLY A 521 23.44 1.77 21.06
N LYS A 522 23.91 1.20 22.17
CA LYS A 522 24.80 0.03 22.19
C LYS A 522 24.09 -1.26 22.62
N ARG A 523 22.95 -1.15 23.28
CA ARG A 523 22.16 -2.28 23.77
C ARG A 523 20.96 -2.55 22.88
N VAL A 524 21.23 -3.26 21.80
CA VAL A 524 20.28 -3.51 20.72
C VAL A 524 19.83 -4.97 20.72
N VAL A 525 18.54 -5.21 20.74
CA VAL A 525 17.92 -6.54 20.53
C VAL A 525 17.31 -6.58 19.15
N VAL A 526 17.68 -7.59 18.37
CA VAL A 526 17.09 -7.85 17.05
C VAL A 526 16.18 -9.07 17.12
N GLN A 527 15.03 -8.97 16.47
CA GLN A 527 14.01 -10.01 16.49
C GLN A 527 13.22 -10.05 15.19
N GLY A 528 12.29 -10.98 15.06
CA GLY A 528 11.57 -11.26 13.82
C GLY A 528 12.21 -12.38 13.02
N GLY A 529 11.39 -13.00 12.15
CA GLY A 529 11.80 -14.17 11.36
C GLY A 529 12.96 -13.90 10.40
N THR A 530 13.11 -12.66 9.94
CA THR A 530 14.15 -12.26 8.99
C THR A 530 15.56 -12.34 9.63
N PHE A 531 15.70 -12.12 10.93
CA PHE A 531 16.97 -12.25 11.64
C PHE A 531 17.38 -13.70 11.96
N LEU A 532 16.54 -14.69 11.59
CA LEU A 532 16.97 -16.08 11.55
C LEU A 532 17.96 -16.36 10.40
N ASN A 533 18.02 -15.47 9.43
CA ASN A 533 19.02 -15.47 8.37
C ASN A 533 20.32 -14.82 8.89
N ASP A 534 21.38 -15.64 9.06
CA ASP A 534 22.67 -15.18 9.58
C ASP A 534 23.37 -14.20 8.63
N ALA A 535 23.09 -14.24 7.32
CA ALA A 535 23.63 -13.26 6.38
C ALA A 535 23.02 -11.86 6.62
N VAL A 536 21.72 -11.78 6.91
CA VAL A 536 21.05 -10.52 7.30
C VAL A 536 21.56 -10.02 8.66
N LEU A 537 21.68 -10.92 9.63
CA LEU A 537 22.17 -10.58 10.96
C LEU A 537 23.61 -10.02 10.90
N ARG A 538 24.49 -10.67 10.15
CA ARG A 538 25.87 -10.21 9.94
C ARG A 538 25.93 -8.90 9.18
N ALA A 539 25.14 -8.77 8.13
CA ALA A 539 25.01 -7.51 7.36
C ALA A 539 24.59 -6.35 8.26
N PHE A 540 23.66 -6.60 9.20
CA PHE A 540 23.21 -5.62 10.17
C PHE A 540 24.33 -5.16 11.11
N GLU A 541 25.07 -6.10 11.67
CA GLU A 541 26.23 -5.79 12.54
C GLU A 541 27.34 -5.05 11.81
N GLN A 542 27.61 -5.43 10.55
CA GLN A 542 28.62 -4.74 9.74
C GLN A 542 28.22 -3.31 9.41
N GLU A 543 26.96 -3.09 9.02
CA GLU A 543 26.45 -1.77 8.64
C GLU A 543 26.36 -0.83 9.87
N MET A 544 26.00 -1.38 11.03
CA MET A 544 25.90 -0.65 12.30
C MET A 544 27.22 -0.48 13.04
N GLY A 545 28.20 -1.35 12.80
CA GLY A 545 29.45 -1.37 13.55
C GLY A 545 29.29 -1.75 15.02
N VAL A 546 28.18 -2.41 15.41
CA VAL A 546 27.88 -2.84 16.79
C VAL A 546 27.44 -4.30 16.81
N GLU A 547 27.77 -4.98 17.91
CA GLU A 547 27.25 -6.32 18.18
C GLU A 547 25.83 -6.22 18.75
N VAL A 548 24.92 -7.07 18.27
CA VAL A 548 23.53 -7.09 18.72
C VAL A 548 23.17 -8.41 19.41
N VAL A 549 22.10 -8.42 20.18
CA VAL A 549 21.56 -9.65 20.78
C VAL A 549 20.39 -10.16 19.90
N ARG A 550 20.59 -11.36 19.35
CA ARG A 550 19.54 -12.12 18.67
C ARG A 550 19.16 -13.33 19.52
N PRO A 551 17.96 -13.37 20.14
CA PRO A 551 17.47 -14.55 20.82
C PRO A 551 17.34 -15.77 19.89
N ASN A 552 17.58 -16.99 20.39
CA ASN A 552 17.35 -18.22 19.63
C ASN A 552 15.90 -18.37 19.15
N ILE A 553 14.97 -17.69 19.82
CA ILE A 553 13.53 -17.62 19.49
C ILE A 553 13.16 -16.34 18.75
N ALA A 554 14.09 -15.70 18.02
CA ALA A 554 13.85 -14.40 17.36
C ALA A 554 12.55 -14.35 16.55
N GLY A 555 12.16 -15.42 15.88
CA GLY A 555 10.90 -15.53 15.14
C GLY A 555 9.66 -15.74 16.02
N LEU A 556 9.81 -16.04 17.31
CA LEU A 556 8.71 -16.33 18.24
C LEU A 556 8.49 -15.21 19.26
N MET A 557 9.24 -14.12 19.19
CA MET A 557 9.28 -13.07 20.23
C MET A 557 7.91 -12.45 20.49
N GLY A 558 7.07 -12.23 19.47
CA GLY A 558 5.69 -11.75 19.64
C GLY A 558 4.85 -12.70 20.50
N ALA A 559 4.85 -13.99 20.16
CA ALA A 559 4.11 -15.00 20.93
C ALA A 559 4.69 -15.20 22.34
N TYR A 560 6.02 -15.20 22.45
CA TYR A 560 6.72 -15.33 23.73
C TYR A 560 6.40 -14.14 24.67
N GLY A 561 6.46 -12.93 24.16
CA GLY A 561 6.09 -11.73 24.91
C GLY A 561 4.61 -11.70 25.29
N ALA A 562 3.73 -12.20 24.44
CA ALA A 562 2.31 -12.36 24.76
C ALA A 562 2.11 -13.32 25.95
N ALA A 563 2.79 -14.47 25.95
CA ALA A 563 2.73 -15.42 27.06
C ALA A 563 3.29 -14.81 28.37
N LEU A 564 4.43 -14.14 28.32
CA LEU A 564 5.00 -13.44 29.48
C LEU A 564 4.06 -12.34 30.00
N TYR A 565 3.44 -11.57 29.10
CA TYR A 565 2.46 -10.55 29.47
C TYR A 565 1.26 -11.18 30.20
N SER A 566 0.71 -12.28 29.68
CA SER A 566 -0.43 -12.95 30.29
C SER A 566 -0.08 -13.48 31.68
N LYS A 567 1.13 -14.04 31.85
CA LYS A 567 1.68 -14.47 33.13
C LYS A 567 1.73 -13.32 34.13
N ASN A 568 2.29 -12.17 33.74
CA ASN A 568 2.43 -10.99 34.60
C ASN A 568 1.06 -10.42 35.00
N LYS A 569 0.11 -10.36 34.09
CA LYS A 569 -1.25 -9.83 34.36
C LYS A 569 -2.07 -10.75 35.25
N SER A 570 -1.98 -12.06 35.08
CA SER A 570 -2.68 -13.04 35.92
C SER A 570 -2.06 -13.20 37.31
N LYS A 571 -0.83 -12.66 37.53
CA LYS A 571 -0.05 -12.86 38.75
C LYS A 571 0.12 -14.34 39.13
N GLY A 572 0.09 -15.22 38.10
CA GLY A 572 0.18 -16.67 38.27
C GLY A 572 -1.06 -17.31 38.94
N ASN A 573 -2.20 -16.63 38.99
CA ASN A 573 -3.43 -17.10 39.61
C ASN A 573 -4.58 -17.11 38.56
N GLY A 574 -5.49 -18.07 38.72
CA GLY A 574 -6.68 -18.18 37.86
C GLY A 574 -6.68 -19.43 37.01
N LYS A 575 -7.72 -19.55 36.18
CA LYS A 575 -7.88 -20.55 35.13
C LYS A 575 -8.22 -19.81 33.84
N SER A 576 -7.50 -20.07 32.77
CA SER A 576 -7.74 -19.46 31.48
C SER A 576 -9.12 -19.80 30.95
N LYS A 577 -9.71 -18.85 30.23
CA LYS A 577 -10.96 -19.04 29.44
C LYS A 577 -10.67 -19.69 28.08
N LEU A 578 -9.40 -19.87 27.73
CA LEU A 578 -8.99 -20.42 26.45
C LEU A 578 -9.75 -21.72 26.11
N ALA A 579 -10.20 -21.83 24.86
CA ALA A 579 -10.94 -22.98 24.37
C ALA A 579 -10.25 -24.30 24.74
N ASN A 580 -10.97 -25.16 25.47
CA ASN A 580 -10.47 -26.44 25.90
C ASN A 580 -10.66 -27.54 24.82
N LYS A 581 -10.17 -28.72 25.07
CA LYS A 581 -10.22 -29.84 24.14
C LYS A 581 -11.64 -30.17 23.63
N GLU A 582 -12.66 -30.06 24.49
CA GLU A 582 -14.05 -30.30 24.12
C GLU A 582 -14.63 -29.21 23.22
N THR A 583 -14.31 -27.95 23.53
CA THR A 583 -14.68 -26.79 22.69
C THR A 583 -14.03 -26.89 21.31
N LEU A 584 -12.77 -27.32 21.22
CA LEU A 584 -12.06 -27.49 19.94
C LEU A 584 -12.65 -28.61 19.07
N LYS A 585 -13.10 -29.73 19.67
CA LYS A 585 -13.77 -30.82 18.93
C LYS A 585 -15.06 -30.36 18.24
N ASN A 586 -15.80 -29.44 18.86
CA ASN A 586 -17.06 -28.90 18.35
C ASN A 586 -16.90 -27.58 17.65
N PHE A 587 -15.66 -27.21 17.34
CA PHE A 587 -15.35 -25.93 16.70
C PHE A 587 -15.78 -25.91 15.23
N VAL A 588 -16.58 -24.91 14.88
CA VAL A 588 -17.04 -24.68 13.50
C VAL A 588 -16.61 -23.27 13.12
N HIS A 589 -16.20 -23.09 11.90
CA HIS A 589 -15.88 -21.77 11.35
C HIS A 589 -16.70 -21.51 10.09
N ASP A 590 -17.77 -20.74 10.23
CA ASP A 590 -18.63 -20.30 9.14
C ASP A 590 -18.43 -18.84 8.82
N ILE A 591 -18.36 -18.51 7.53
CA ILE A 591 -18.17 -17.15 7.04
C ILE A 591 -19.42 -16.73 6.25
N LYS A 592 -20.07 -15.64 6.70
CA LYS A 592 -21.22 -15.05 6.04
C LYS A 592 -20.96 -13.61 5.65
N VAL A 593 -21.24 -13.27 4.40
CA VAL A 593 -21.18 -11.89 3.92
C VAL A 593 -22.58 -11.28 3.92
N THR A 594 -22.72 -10.04 4.42
CA THR A 594 -23.99 -9.32 4.45
C THR A 594 -23.77 -7.81 4.36
N ASN A 595 -24.80 -7.05 4.03
CA ASN A 595 -24.77 -5.59 4.09
C ASN A 595 -25.24 -5.10 5.44
N CYS A 596 -24.60 -4.07 5.99
CA CYS A 596 -24.90 -3.52 7.30
C CYS A 596 -26.31 -2.89 7.38
N GLY A 597 -26.71 -2.11 6.37
CA GLY A 597 -28.01 -1.44 6.30
C GLY A 597 -28.28 -0.37 7.36
N MET A 598 -27.34 -0.07 8.27
CA MET A 598 -27.54 0.84 9.40
C MET A 598 -27.29 2.32 9.09
N CYS A 599 -26.70 2.63 7.93
CA CYS A 599 -26.47 4.01 7.46
C CYS A 599 -26.19 4.02 5.95
N SER A 600 -26.05 5.20 5.36
CA SER A 600 -25.79 5.41 3.93
C SER A 600 -24.50 4.73 3.43
N ASN A 601 -23.52 4.46 4.28
CA ASN A 601 -22.30 3.73 3.92
C ASN A 601 -22.57 2.27 3.54
N ASN A 602 -23.69 1.71 4.02
CA ASN A 602 -24.11 0.33 3.72
C ASN A 602 -22.97 -0.69 3.67
N CYS A 603 -22.10 -0.67 4.69
CA CYS A 603 -20.89 -1.48 4.75
C CYS A 603 -21.19 -2.95 4.50
N ARG A 604 -20.43 -3.56 3.62
CA ARG A 604 -20.51 -4.99 3.39
C ARG A 604 -19.65 -5.71 4.42
N LEU A 605 -20.32 -6.46 5.31
CA LEU A 605 -19.72 -7.09 6.49
C LEU A 605 -19.37 -8.54 6.20
N THR A 606 -18.24 -8.99 6.73
CA THR A 606 -17.88 -10.41 6.83
C THR A 606 -18.07 -10.85 8.28
N ILE A 607 -18.98 -11.77 8.51
CA ILE A 607 -19.31 -12.30 9.82
C ILE A 607 -18.70 -13.70 9.94
N ASN A 608 -17.70 -13.84 10.81
CA ASN A 608 -17.11 -15.13 11.18
C ASN A 608 -17.83 -15.66 12.41
N SER A 609 -18.36 -16.87 12.35
CA SER A 609 -19.08 -17.56 13.43
C SER A 609 -18.29 -18.81 13.84
N PHE A 610 -18.04 -18.99 15.15
CA PHE A 610 -17.16 -20.05 15.67
C PHE A 610 -17.88 -21.09 16.53
N GLY A 611 -19.22 -21.13 16.45
CA GLY A 611 -20.02 -21.96 17.35
C GLY A 611 -20.18 -21.37 18.75
N GLY A 612 -21.16 -21.86 19.53
CA GLY A 612 -21.38 -21.39 20.91
C GLY A 612 -21.69 -19.90 21.06
N GLY A 613 -22.21 -19.23 20.02
CA GLY A 613 -22.51 -17.79 20.02
C GLY A 613 -21.30 -16.87 19.76
N ARG A 614 -20.10 -17.41 19.60
CA ARG A 614 -18.88 -16.64 19.32
C ARG A 614 -18.87 -16.17 17.88
N ARG A 615 -18.56 -14.92 17.66
CA ARG A 615 -18.50 -14.33 16.33
C ARG A 615 -17.55 -13.16 16.26
N PHE A 616 -16.99 -12.93 15.08
CA PHE A 616 -16.20 -11.76 14.74
C PHE A 616 -16.75 -11.12 13.47
N ILE A 617 -16.89 -9.78 13.47
CA ILE A 617 -17.42 -9.02 12.35
C ILE A 617 -16.30 -8.13 11.80
N ALA A 618 -16.03 -8.24 10.51
CA ALA A 618 -15.07 -7.43 9.79
C ALA A 618 -15.74 -6.66 8.63
N GLY A 619 -15.04 -5.65 8.09
CA GLY A 619 -15.54 -4.81 7.00
C GLY A 619 -16.45 -3.66 7.44
N ASN A 620 -16.67 -3.51 8.74
CA ASN A 620 -17.40 -2.38 9.33
C ASN A 620 -16.50 -1.13 9.38
N ARG A 621 -17.09 0.01 9.01
CA ARG A 621 -16.45 1.34 9.15
C ARG A 621 -16.81 2.01 10.50
N CYS A 622 -17.55 1.34 11.36
CA CYS A 622 -17.92 1.80 12.71
C CYS A 622 -18.38 0.63 13.58
N GLU A 623 -18.46 0.82 14.89
CA GLU A 623 -18.82 -0.22 15.86
C GLU A 623 -20.33 -0.57 15.88
N ARG A 624 -21.20 0.11 15.13
CA ARG A 624 -22.65 -0.16 15.10
C ARG A 624 -23.04 -1.62 14.83
N PRO A 625 -22.41 -2.29 13.84
CA PRO A 625 -22.73 -3.70 13.56
C PRO A 625 -22.39 -4.65 14.72
N ILE A 626 -21.44 -4.27 15.57
CA ILE A 626 -20.94 -5.07 16.69
C ILE A 626 -21.75 -4.74 17.96
N THR A 627 -21.85 -3.47 18.30
CA THR A 627 -22.44 -3.01 19.58
C THR A 627 -23.93 -2.71 19.50
N LYS A 628 -24.48 -2.56 18.30
CA LYS A 628 -25.86 -2.06 18.03
C LYS A 628 -26.16 -0.66 18.63
N LYS A 629 -25.16 0.01 19.20
CA LYS A 629 -25.27 1.36 19.74
C LYS A 629 -24.83 2.38 18.70
N SER A 630 -25.55 3.48 18.58
CA SER A 630 -25.08 4.63 17.84
C SER A 630 -23.94 5.28 18.63
N GLN A 631 -22.74 5.39 18.04
CA GLN A 631 -21.72 6.26 18.60
C GLN A 631 -22.23 7.71 18.57
N SER A 632 -22.12 8.41 19.69
CA SER A 632 -22.37 9.83 19.72
C SER A 632 -21.26 10.55 18.94
N ASN A 633 -21.64 11.29 17.90
CA ASN A 633 -20.71 12.15 17.15
C ASN A 633 -20.49 13.51 17.85
N GLU A 634 -20.98 13.68 19.08
CA GLU A 634 -20.92 14.97 19.78
C GLU A 634 -19.50 15.46 20.04
N LEU A 635 -18.58 14.54 20.36
CA LEU A 635 -17.17 14.84 20.65
C LEU A 635 -16.25 14.59 19.43
N ASN A 636 -16.79 14.63 18.22
CA ASN A 636 -16.05 14.43 16.97
C ASN A 636 -16.21 15.65 16.06
N MET A 637 -15.18 16.51 16.03
CA MET A 637 -15.21 17.76 15.25
C MET A 637 -15.31 17.51 13.74
N TYR A 638 -14.73 16.44 13.21
CA TYR A 638 -14.85 16.09 11.79
C TYR A 638 -16.30 15.86 11.38
N ALA A 639 -17.04 15.07 12.17
CA ALA A 639 -18.47 14.86 11.96
C ALA A 639 -19.29 16.14 12.11
N GLN A 640 -18.92 17.03 13.05
CA GLN A 640 -19.60 18.31 13.22
C GLN A 640 -19.36 19.26 12.02
N LYS A 641 -18.15 19.29 11.46
CA LYS A 641 -17.83 20.09 10.26
C LYS A 641 -18.68 19.66 9.06
N LEU A 642 -18.79 18.37 8.80
CA LEU A 642 -19.64 17.86 7.72
C LEU A 642 -21.10 18.29 7.92
N LYS A 643 -21.62 18.16 9.16
CA LYS A 643 -22.97 18.61 9.48
C LYS A 643 -23.17 20.11 9.28
N MET A 644 -22.17 20.94 9.59
CA MET A 644 -22.23 22.38 9.35
C MET A 644 -22.26 22.72 7.86
N LEU A 645 -21.54 21.96 7.01
CA LEU A 645 -21.59 22.15 5.57
C LEU A 645 -22.93 21.72 4.97
N GLU A 646 -23.57 20.68 5.52
CA GLU A 646 -24.91 20.25 5.10
C GLU A 646 -26.03 21.26 5.42
N GLU A 647 -25.78 22.28 6.26
CA GLU A 647 -26.74 23.33 6.52
C GLU A 647 -26.96 24.27 5.33
N TYR A 648 -25.99 24.37 4.42
CA TYR A 648 -26.07 25.19 3.22
C TYR A 648 -26.90 24.49 2.13
N LYS A 649 -28.22 24.74 2.15
CA LYS A 649 -29.17 24.14 1.19
C LYS A 649 -29.35 25.02 -0.04
N PRO A 650 -29.58 24.44 -1.23
CA PRO A 650 -29.95 25.23 -2.40
C PRO A 650 -31.15 26.13 -2.15
N VAL A 651 -31.05 27.38 -2.60
CA VAL A 651 -32.14 28.37 -2.58
C VAL A 651 -32.42 28.77 -4.03
N GLU A 652 -33.66 28.72 -4.45
CA GLU A 652 -34.06 29.06 -5.81
C GLU A 652 -33.53 30.44 -6.21
N GLY A 653 -32.96 30.53 -7.41
CA GLY A 653 -32.31 31.71 -7.91
C GLY A 653 -32.72 32.04 -9.35
N LEU A 654 -32.80 33.33 -9.68
CA LEU A 654 -33.25 33.83 -10.98
C LEU A 654 -32.21 33.67 -12.11
N ARG A 655 -30.91 33.50 -11.75
CA ARG A 655 -29.79 33.37 -12.72
C ARG A 655 -29.38 31.95 -13.04
N GLY A 656 -30.25 30.98 -12.69
CA GLY A 656 -30.01 29.57 -12.97
C GLY A 656 -29.20 28.82 -11.91
N LYS A 657 -28.91 27.55 -12.19
CA LYS A 657 -28.22 26.64 -11.29
C LYS A 657 -26.70 26.71 -11.45
N LEU A 658 -26.00 26.73 -10.35
CA LEU A 658 -24.54 26.76 -10.29
C LEU A 658 -24.02 25.65 -9.38
N GLY A 659 -23.37 24.68 -9.97
CA GLY A 659 -22.76 23.53 -9.27
C GLY A 659 -21.35 23.85 -8.78
N MET A 660 -20.99 23.34 -7.60
CA MET A 660 -19.64 23.43 -7.05
C MET A 660 -19.15 22.05 -6.64
N PRO A 661 -17.93 21.64 -7.03
CA PRO A 661 -17.36 20.37 -6.57
C PRO A 661 -17.02 20.45 -5.08
N MET A 662 -17.55 19.56 -4.24
CA MET A 662 -17.17 19.47 -2.84
C MET A 662 -15.85 18.69 -2.72
N ALA A 663 -14.76 19.34 -3.07
CA ALA A 663 -13.42 18.77 -3.11
C ALA A 663 -12.35 19.83 -2.76
N LEU A 664 -11.19 19.38 -2.28
CA LEU A 664 -10.05 20.20 -1.89
C LEU A 664 -10.48 21.40 -1.01
N ASN A 665 -9.99 22.60 -1.32
CA ASN A 665 -10.28 23.83 -0.53
C ASN A 665 -11.77 24.23 -0.49
N MET A 666 -12.63 23.62 -1.29
CA MET A 666 -14.06 23.90 -1.25
C MET A 666 -14.68 23.47 0.11
N PHE A 667 -14.10 22.48 0.80
CA PHE A 667 -14.51 22.14 2.18
C PHE A 667 -14.37 23.29 3.19
N GLU A 668 -13.50 24.24 2.92
CA GLU A 668 -13.33 25.45 3.75
C GLU A 668 -14.03 26.66 3.13
N MET A 669 -13.99 26.78 1.79
CA MET A 669 -14.41 27.97 1.08
C MET A 669 -15.87 27.94 0.60
N TYR A 670 -16.54 26.77 0.74
CA TYR A 670 -17.94 26.64 0.31
C TYR A 670 -18.88 27.67 0.96
N PRO A 671 -18.82 27.97 2.27
CA PRO A 671 -19.65 29.01 2.89
C PRO A 671 -19.50 30.38 2.22
N PHE A 672 -18.27 30.77 1.88
CA PHE A 672 -17.97 32.02 1.18
C PHE A 672 -18.64 32.04 -0.22
N TRP A 673 -18.36 31.03 -1.03
CA TRP A 673 -18.85 30.97 -2.41
C TRP A 673 -20.36 30.75 -2.49
N TYR A 674 -20.91 29.93 -1.60
CA TYR A 674 -22.34 29.74 -1.50
C TYR A 674 -23.05 31.08 -1.23
N ARG A 675 -22.60 31.82 -0.21
CA ARG A 675 -23.20 33.12 0.11
C ARG A 675 -23.02 34.13 -1.02
N PHE A 676 -21.85 34.16 -1.62
CA PHE A 676 -21.53 35.05 -2.74
C PHE A 676 -22.48 34.86 -3.92
N PHE A 677 -22.63 33.64 -4.41
CA PHE A 677 -23.46 33.36 -5.59
C PHE A 677 -24.96 33.33 -5.27
N THR A 678 -25.36 32.96 -4.07
CA THR A 678 -26.77 33.05 -3.66
C THR A 678 -27.23 34.52 -3.61
N GLU A 679 -26.38 35.44 -3.15
CA GLU A 679 -26.69 36.86 -3.17
C GLU A 679 -26.72 37.42 -4.60
N LEU A 680 -25.94 36.86 -5.53
CA LEU A 680 -26.01 37.12 -6.94
C LEU A 680 -27.19 36.42 -7.63
N LYS A 681 -28.08 35.79 -6.87
CA LYS A 681 -29.31 35.13 -7.30
C LYS A 681 -29.13 33.89 -8.16
N PHE A 682 -28.05 33.11 -7.92
CA PHE A 682 -27.88 31.74 -8.42
C PHE A 682 -28.47 30.72 -7.42
N GLU A 683 -29.03 29.65 -7.94
CA GLU A 683 -29.33 28.44 -7.16
C GLU A 683 -28.03 27.64 -7.02
N VAL A 684 -27.40 27.78 -5.84
CA VAL A 684 -26.10 27.15 -5.59
C VAL A 684 -26.31 25.78 -4.98
N PHE A 685 -25.65 24.78 -5.54
CA PHE A 685 -25.60 23.44 -5.00
C PHE A 685 -24.18 22.85 -5.11
N HIS A 686 -23.90 21.85 -4.32
CA HIS A 686 -22.61 21.17 -4.39
C HIS A 686 -22.80 19.69 -4.72
N SER A 687 -21.75 19.06 -5.31
CA SER A 687 -21.71 17.62 -5.48
C SER A 687 -21.81 16.92 -4.11
N PRO A 688 -22.37 15.71 -4.02
CA PRO A 688 -22.40 14.94 -2.76
C PRO A 688 -21.01 14.76 -2.17
N PHE A 689 -20.91 14.53 -0.86
CA PHE A 689 -19.63 14.12 -0.27
C PHE A 689 -19.11 12.85 -0.94
N SER A 690 -17.79 12.69 -1.00
CA SER A 690 -17.14 11.64 -1.78
C SER A 690 -17.58 10.23 -1.38
N THR A 691 -17.72 9.41 -2.39
CA THR A 691 -17.93 7.97 -2.29
C THR A 691 -17.04 7.27 -3.31
N ARG A 692 -16.82 5.98 -3.14
CA ARG A 692 -16.08 5.19 -4.12
C ARG A 692 -16.67 5.28 -5.54
N LYS A 693 -18.00 5.40 -5.67
CA LYS A 693 -18.65 5.58 -6.97
C LYS A 693 -18.27 6.90 -7.63
N ILE A 694 -18.18 7.98 -6.86
CA ILE A 694 -17.75 9.28 -7.37
C ILE A 694 -16.31 9.18 -7.87
N TYR A 695 -15.40 8.56 -7.11
CA TYR A 695 -14.02 8.32 -7.57
C TYR A 695 -13.96 7.59 -8.91
N GLN A 696 -14.68 6.47 -9.03
CA GLN A 696 -14.69 5.64 -10.24
C GLN A 696 -15.21 6.39 -11.48
N ARG A 697 -16.16 7.31 -11.33
CA ARG A 697 -16.69 8.13 -12.45
C ARG A 697 -15.63 9.01 -13.09
N GLY A 698 -14.71 9.54 -12.30
CA GLY A 698 -13.66 10.43 -12.82
C GLY A 698 -12.32 9.74 -13.12
N GLN A 699 -12.18 8.47 -12.81
CA GLN A 699 -10.88 7.78 -12.82
C GLN A 699 -10.18 7.82 -14.17
N GLN A 700 -10.90 7.72 -15.28
CA GLN A 700 -10.32 7.70 -16.63
C GLN A 700 -9.71 9.04 -17.05
N THR A 701 -10.14 10.14 -16.46
CA THR A 701 -9.67 11.49 -16.82
C THR A 701 -8.50 11.96 -15.94
N ILE A 702 -8.04 11.15 -14.97
CA ILE A 702 -6.92 11.50 -14.10
C ILE A 702 -5.61 11.43 -14.89
N PRO A 703 -4.88 12.55 -15.05
CA PRO A 703 -3.71 12.60 -15.92
C PRO A 703 -2.44 12.00 -15.32
N SER A 704 -2.41 11.78 -14.00
CA SER A 704 -1.25 11.23 -13.32
C SER A 704 -1.65 10.40 -12.09
N ASP A 705 -1.13 9.18 -12.03
CA ASP A 705 -1.36 8.30 -10.89
C ASP A 705 -0.63 8.79 -9.61
N THR A 706 0.38 9.63 -9.75
CA THR A 706 1.17 10.14 -8.62
C THR A 706 0.55 11.34 -7.91
N ILE A 707 -0.52 11.93 -8.46
CA ILE A 707 -1.24 13.03 -7.79
C ILE A 707 -1.90 12.53 -6.49
N CYS A 708 -2.00 13.41 -5.49
CA CYS A 708 -2.61 13.04 -4.21
C CYS A 708 -4.09 12.62 -4.38
N PHE A 709 -4.54 11.68 -3.57
CA PHE A 709 -5.89 11.13 -3.67
C PHE A 709 -7.02 12.17 -3.59
N PRO A 710 -6.96 13.19 -2.72
CA PRO A 710 -7.96 14.27 -2.71
C PRO A 710 -8.14 14.98 -4.06
N ALA A 711 -7.06 15.14 -4.82
CA ALA A 711 -7.14 15.75 -6.16
C ALA A 711 -7.77 14.79 -7.20
N LYS A 712 -7.50 13.49 -7.11
CA LYS A 712 -8.15 12.48 -7.97
C LYS A 712 -9.67 12.48 -7.84
N LEU A 713 -10.19 12.72 -6.64
CA LEU A 713 -11.63 12.81 -6.38
C LEU A 713 -12.31 13.97 -7.12
N VAL A 714 -11.61 15.07 -7.39
CA VAL A 714 -12.16 16.23 -8.10
C VAL A 714 -12.77 15.84 -9.44
N HIS A 715 -12.10 14.96 -10.19
CA HIS A 715 -12.58 14.47 -11.48
C HIS A 715 -13.97 13.83 -11.37
N GLY A 716 -14.17 13.00 -10.37
CA GLY A 716 -15.46 12.36 -10.09
C GLY A 716 -16.53 13.33 -9.62
N HIS A 717 -16.17 14.37 -8.85
CA HIS A 717 -17.10 15.41 -8.44
C HIS A 717 -17.60 16.24 -9.62
N ILE A 718 -16.69 16.64 -10.51
CA ILE A 718 -17.04 17.38 -11.73
C ILE A 718 -17.94 16.52 -12.62
N GLN A 719 -17.59 15.26 -12.87
CA GLN A 719 -18.41 14.35 -13.66
C GLN A 719 -19.78 14.14 -13.05
N THR A 720 -19.86 14.01 -11.71
CA THR A 720 -21.15 13.88 -11.01
C THR A 720 -22.04 15.10 -11.22
N LEU A 721 -21.47 16.31 -11.12
CA LEU A 721 -22.25 17.54 -11.37
C LEU A 721 -22.77 17.62 -12.81
N ILE A 722 -21.95 17.21 -13.78
CA ILE A 722 -22.36 17.16 -15.20
C ILE A 722 -23.50 16.14 -15.38
N ASP A 723 -23.35 14.93 -14.82
CA ASP A 723 -24.36 13.87 -14.90
C ASP A 723 -25.68 14.26 -14.22
N GLU A 724 -25.63 15.11 -13.18
CA GLU A 724 -26.80 15.67 -12.49
C GLU A 724 -27.41 16.89 -13.21
N GLY A 725 -26.88 17.23 -14.40
CA GLY A 725 -27.42 18.27 -15.27
C GLY A 725 -26.95 19.69 -14.93
N ALA A 726 -25.79 19.86 -14.31
CA ALA A 726 -25.20 21.18 -14.10
C ALA A 726 -24.77 21.82 -15.44
N GLU A 727 -25.41 22.88 -15.84
CA GLU A 727 -25.03 23.67 -17.02
C GLU A 727 -23.89 24.65 -16.72
N THR A 728 -23.75 25.06 -15.48
CA THR A 728 -22.69 25.93 -14.98
C THR A 728 -22.01 25.32 -13.79
N ILE A 729 -20.70 25.17 -13.84
CA ILE A 729 -19.85 24.69 -12.71
C ILE A 729 -18.82 25.77 -12.37
N PHE A 730 -18.77 26.11 -11.09
CA PHE A 730 -17.77 27.03 -10.54
C PHE A 730 -16.72 26.28 -9.73
N TYR A 731 -15.48 26.32 -10.20
CA TYR A 731 -14.34 25.77 -9.50
C TYR A 731 -13.12 26.70 -9.69
N PRO A 732 -12.88 27.62 -8.73
CA PRO A 732 -11.90 28.71 -8.93
C PRO A 732 -10.45 28.29 -8.70
N CYS A 733 -9.54 28.92 -9.45
CA CYS A 733 -8.12 28.90 -9.11
C CYS A 733 -7.82 29.88 -7.97
N MET A 734 -7.16 29.40 -6.91
CA MET A 734 -6.88 30.21 -5.72
C MET A 734 -5.43 30.02 -5.27
N SER A 735 -4.52 30.89 -5.70
CA SER A 735 -3.09 30.80 -5.32
C SER A 735 -2.86 31.13 -3.85
N TYR A 736 -3.65 32.06 -3.29
CA TYR A 736 -3.55 32.52 -1.90
C TYR A 736 -4.82 32.16 -1.14
N ASN A 737 -4.66 31.80 0.12
CA ASN A 737 -5.73 31.68 1.10
C ASN A 737 -5.80 32.95 1.96
N PHE A 738 -6.70 33.00 2.95
CA PHE A 738 -6.72 34.05 3.95
C PHE A 738 -5.42 34.06 4.77
N ASP A 739 -4.94 35.25 5.12
CA ASP A 739 -3.81 35.38 6.02
C ASP A 739 -4.27 35.16 7.47
N GLU A 740 -3.76 34.14 8.09
CA GLU A 740 -4.03 33.78 9.50
C GLU A 740 -2.91 34.23 10.44
N HIS A 741 -1.90 34.93 9.89
CA HIS A 741 -0.74 35.42 10.63
C HIS A 741 0.09 34.34 11.34
N LEU A 742 -0.01 33.08 10.91
CA LEU A 742 0.73 31.93 11.47
C LEU A 742 2.02 31.62 10.71
N GLY A 743 2.08 31.96 9.42
CA GLY A 743 3.20 31.67 8.55
C GLY A 743 3.96 32.89 8.03
N ASP A 744 4.97 32.64 7.22
CA ASP A 744 5.74 33.67 6.50
C ASP A 744 5.00 34.13 5.23
N ASN A 745 4.10 33.28 4.76
CA ASN A 745 3.18 33.51 3.67
C ASN A 745 1.91 32.69 3.85
N HIS A 746 0.94 32.83 2.95
CA HIS A 746 -0.37 32.17 3.03
C HIS A 746 -0.81 31.58 1.68
N TYR A 747 0.13 30.90 1.00
CA TYR A 747 -0.15 30.20 -0.25
C TYR A 747 -1.02 28.95 -0.02
N ASN A 748 -1.83 28.61 -1.02
CA ASN A 748 -2.32 27.26 -1.20
C ASN A 748 -1.26 26.40 -1.90
N CYS A 749 -1.24 25.08 -1.66
CA CYS A 749 -0.35 24.19 -2.40
C CYS A 749 -0.71 24.24 -3.91
N PRO A 750 0.24 23.95 -4.81
CA PRO A 750 0.01 24.04 -6.26
C PRO A 750 -1.20 23.24 -6.76
N VAL A 751 -1.49 22.11 -6.14
CA VAL A 751 -2.67 21.28 -6.47
C VAL A 751 -3.96 22.03 -6.12
N VAL A 752 -4.09 22.54 -4.92
CA VAL A 752 -5.27 23.32 -4.51
C VAL A 752 -5.40 24.59 -5.36
N ALA A 753 -4.28 25.24 -5.66
CA ALA A 753 -4.26 26.53 -6.36
C ALA A 753 -4.69 26.42 -7.83
N TYR A 754 -4.27 25.35 -8.55
CA TYR A 754 -4.34 25.31 -10.02
C TYR A 754 -5.05 24.08 -10.59
N TYR A 755 -5.63 23.21 -9.78
CA TYR A 755 -6.28 22.01 -10.26
C TYR A 755 -7.47 22.25 -11.19
N PRO A 756 -8.21 23.37 -11.12
CA PRO A 756 -9.21 23.71 -12.12
C PRO A 756 -8.68 23.75 -13.55
N GLU A 757 -7.41 24.18 -13.77
CA GLU A 757 -6.75 24.14 -15.06
C GLU A 757 -6.49 22.71 -15.55
N VAL A 758 -6.11 21.81 -14.61
CA VAL A 758 -5.91 20.38 -14.91
C VAL A 758 -7.24 19.74 -15.35
N ILE A 759 -8.31 20.02 -14.63
CA ILE A 759 -9.67 19.54 -14.99
C ILE A 759 -10.05 20.02 -16.39
N ASN A 760 -9.91 21.31 -16.65
CA ASN A 760 -10.28 21.90 -17.95
C ASN A 760 -9.53 21.26 -19.13
N ASN A 761 -8.28 20.86 -18.93
CA ASN A 761 -7.46 20.30 -20.00
C ASN A 761 -7.59 18.76 -20.16
N ASN A 762 -8.12 18.06 -19.16
CA ASN A 762 -8.15 16.59 -19.17
C ASN A 762 -9.57 16.00 -19.20
N MET A 763 -10.62 16.82 -19.03
CA MET A 763 -12.01 16.36 -19.07
C MET A 763 -12.74 17.01 -20.26
N LYS A 764 -13.00 16.22 -21.34
CA LYS A 764 -13.69 16.72 -22.54
C LYS A 764 -15.11 17.22 -22.25
N ASP A 765 -15.81 16.59 -21.30
CA ASP A 765 -17.20 16.96 -20.98
C ASP A 765 -17.31 18.36 -20.36
N VAL A 766 -16.26 18.86 -19.76
CA VAL A 766 -16.20 20.24 -19.22
C VAL A 766 -16.31 21.29 -20.34
N GLN A 767 -15.86 20.95 -21.56
CA GLN A 767 -15.96 21.87 -22.72
C GLN A 767 -17.40 22.03 -23.23
N LYS A 768 -18.33 21.17 -22.78
CA LYS A 768 -19.75 21.20 -23.19
C LYS A 768 -20.61 22.09 -22.29
N ILE A 769 -20.06 22.60 -21.19
CA ILE A 769 -20.76 23.36 -20.15
C ILE A 769 -20.08 24.71 -19.90
N CYS A 770 -20.73 25.57 -19.15
CA CYS A 770 -20.08 26.79 -18.63
C CYS A 770 -19.20 26.45 -17.43
N PHE A 771 -17.89 26.26 -17.64
CA PHE A 771 -16.93 25.97 -16.59
C PHE A 771 -16.14 27.22 -16.20
N ILE A 772 -16.40 27.72 -14.99
CA ILE A 772 -15.79 28.95 -14.47
C ILE A 772 -14.61 28.57 -13.59
N LYS A 773 -13.40 28.73 -14.10
CA LYS A 773 -12.11 28.41 -13.47
C LYS A 773 -11.21 29.60 -13.20
N GLU A 774 -11.79 30.79 -13.23
CA GLU A 774 -11.05 32.05 -13.10
C GLU A 774 -10.23 32.14 -11.79
N TYR A 775 -9.25 33.02 -11.79
CA TYR A 775 -8.34 33.26 -10.66
C TYR A 775 -8.92 34.28 -9.69
N PHE A 776 -9.09 33.90 -8.44
CA PHE A 776 -9.65 34.76 -7.40
C PHE A 776 -8.70 34.95 -6.20
N GLY A 777 -8.52 36.23 -5.81
CA GLY A 777 -7.70 36.61 -4.65
C GLY A 777 -8.55 37.00 -3.46
N VAL A 778 -9.14 36.04 -2.75
CA VAL A 778 -9.98 36.31 -1.56
C VAL A 778 -9.22 36.94 -0.40
N HIS A 779 -7.89 36.85 -0.36
CA HIS A 779 -7.02 37.48 0.63
C HIS A 779 -6.95 38.99 0.51
N MET A 780 -7.49 39.57 -0.56
CA MET A 780 -7.53 41.02 -0.79
C MET A 780 -8.98 41.55 -0.81
N PRO A 781 -9.66 41.67 0.34
CA PRO A 781 -11.10 42.00 0.39
C PRO A 781 -11.46 43.33 -0.33
N LYS A 782 -10.53 44.29 -0.33
CA LYS A 782 -10.75 45.58 -1.01
C LYS A 782 -10.74 45.46 -2.54
N HIS A 783 -9.94 44.58 -3.09
CA HIS A 783 -9.77 44.41 -4.54
C HIS A 783 -10.67 43.29 -5.10
N PHE A 784 -11.04 42.33 -4.29
CA PHE A 784 -11.82 41.14 -4.67
C PHE A 784 -13.10 41.51 -5.45
N PRO A 785 -13.96 42.46 -5.03
CA PRO A 785 -15.22 42.73 -5.74
C PRO A 785 -15.01 43.19 -7.18
N GLN A 786 -14.01 44.03 -7.42
CA GLN A 786 -13.69 44.54 -8.75
C GLN A 786 -13.19 43.40 -9.65
N LYS A 787 -12.26 42.59 -9.12
CA LYS A 787 -11.70 41.44 -9.87
C LYS A 787 -12.74 40.35 -10.12
N ALA A 788 -13.61 40.08 -9.15
CA ALA A 788 -14.70 39.13 -9.31
C ALA A 788 -15.70 39.61 -10.39
N TYR A 789 -16.03 40.92 -10.42
CA TYR A 789 -16.86 41.49 -11.46
C TYR A 789 -16.20 41.34 -12.84
N GLU A 790 -14.92 41.72 -13.00
CA GLU A 790 -14.17 41.57 -14.24
C GLU A 790 -14.10 40.13 -14.75
N ALA A 791 -13.99 39.17 -13.84
CA ALA A 791 -13.96 37.73 -14.18
C ALA A 791 -15.35 37.20 -14.59
N LEU A 792 -16.38 37.49 -13.77
CA LEU A 792 -17.70 36.89 -13.92
C LEU A 792 -18.57 37.57 -14.99
N SER A 793 -18.36 38.85 -15.27
CA SER A 793 -19.11 39.56 -16.34
C SER A 793 -18.87 38.99 -17.75
N LYS A 794 -17.80 38.22 -17.95
CA LYS A 794 -17.55 37.49 -19.20
C LYS A 794 -18.57 36.36 -19.42
N TYR A 795 -19.05 35.78 -18.34
CA TYR A 795 -20.02 34.67 -18.34
C TYR A 795 -21.45 35.17 -18.10
N PHE A 796 -21.61 36.25 -17.33
CA PHE A 796 -22.87 36.82 -16.92
C PHE A 796 -22.87 38.33 -17.16
N PRO A 797 -23.17 38.78 -18.41
CA PRO A 797 -23.11 40.20 -18.80
C PRO A 797 -24.09 41.11 -18.05
N ASP A 798 -25.13 40.55 -17.44
CA ASP A 798 -26.15 41.26 -16.66
C ASP A 798 -25.73 41.60 -15.24
N LEU A 799 -24.58 41.09 -14.78
CA LEU A 799 -24.05 41.43 -13.47
C LEU A 799 -23.64 42.91 -13.39
N THR A 800 -23.91 43.53 -12.23
CA THR A 800 -23.42 44.86 -11.94
C THR A 800 -22.35 44.83 -10.85
N LEU A 801 -21.41 45.75 -10.90
CA LEU A 801 -20.36 45.88 -9.90
C LEU A 801 -20.94 46.09 -8.47
N ASN A 802 -22.07 46.80 -8.36
CA ASN A 802 -22.71 47.05 -7.07
C ASN A 802 -23.29 45.74 -6.44
N GLU A 803 -23.92 44.86 -7.24
CA GLU A 803 -24.35 43.56 -6.80
C GLU A 803 -23.16 42.71 -6.31
N VAL A 804 -22.07 42.69 -7.09
CA VAL A 804 -20.85 41.96 -6.74
C VAL A 804 -20.22 42.50 -5.45
N ARG A 805 -20.19 43.81 -5.22
CA ARG A 805 -19.70 44.44 -3.99
C ARG A 805 -20.53 44.01 -2.79
N LYS A 806 -21.85 44.02 -2.91
CA LYS A 806 -22.77 43.59 -1.86
C LYS A 806 -22.59 42.09 -1.56
N ALA A 807 -22.55 41.25 -2.58
CA ALA A 807 -22.34 39.81 -2.47
C ALA A 807 -21.00 39.48 -1.80
N ALA A 808 -19.94 40.14 -2.22
CA ALA A 808 -18.62 39.98 -1.62
C ALA A 808 -18.60 40.29 -0.13
N LYS A 809 -19.18 41.44 0.28
CA LYS A 809 -19.25 41.79 1.69
C LYS A 809 -19.96 40.71 2.50
N LEU A 810 -21.11 40.22 2.06
CA LEU A 810 -21.87 39.17 2.74
C LEU A 810 -21.17 37.84 2.73
N ALA A 811 -20.38 37.53 1.70
CA ALA A 811 -19.58 36.32 1.63
C ALA A 811 -18.43 36.32 2.67
N TYR A 812 -17.73 37.43 2.85
CA TYR A 812 -16.72 37.58 3.89
C TYR A 812 -17.32 37.47 5.29
N ASP A 813 -18.48 38.11 5.53
CA ASP A 813 -19.22 38.03 6.82
C ASP A 813 -19.63 36.56 7.10
N GLU A 814 -20.10 35.82 6.09
CA GLU A 814 -20.50 34.41 6.24
C GLU A 814 -19.28 33.50 6.51
N GLN A 815 -18.16 33.74 5.83
CA GLN A 815 -16.93 32.99 6.07
C GLN A 815 -16.41 33.18 7.50
N ASP A 816 -16.39 34.41 7.99
CA ASP A 816 -16.00 34.74 9.35
C ASP A 816 -16.94 34.09 10.39
N LYS A 817 -18.23 34.14 10.13
CA LYS A 817 -19.27 33.49 10.96
C LYS A 817 -19.05 31.95 11.00
N TYR A 818 -18.77 31.32 9.86
CA TYR A 818 -18.49 29.89 9.76
C TYR A 818 -17.24 29.51 10.58
N ARG A 819 -16.13 30.25 10.41
CA ARG A 819 -14.89 30.04 11.18
C ARG A 819 -15.13 30.15 12.69
N LYS A 820 -15.85 31.19 13.14
CA LYS A 820 -16.21 31.38 14.55
C LYS A 820 -17.07 30.21 15.06
N LYS A 821 -18.02 29.71 14.24
CA LYS A 821 -18.83 28.53 14.57
C LYS A 821 -18.01 27.27 14.75
N VAL A 822 -17.03 27.03 13.89
CA VAL A 822 -16.09 25.91 13.98
C VAL A 822 -15.28 25.98 15.28
N ILE A 823 -14.69 27.14 15.59
CA ILE A 823 -13.90 27.35 16.81
C ILE A 823 -14.76 27.17 18.06
N ALA A 824 -15.96 27.77 18.10
CA ALA A 824 -16.86 27.66 19.21
C ALA A 824 -17.27 26.20 19.48
N LYS A 825 -17.60 25.45 18.43
CA LYS A 825 -17.97 24.04 18.58
C LYS A 825 -16.76 23.16 19.01
N GLY A 826 -15.59 23.48 18.52
CA GLY A 826 -14.36 22.81 18.98
C GLY A 826 -14.07 23.08 20.46
N ASN A 827 -14.26 24.32 20.92
CA ASN A 827 -14.13 24.69 22.33
C ASN A 827 -15.14 23.94 23.23
N GLU A 828 -16.40 23.85 22.80
CA GLU A 828 -17.42 23.05 23.48
C GLU A 828 -17.00 21.57 23.62
N ILE A 829 -16.40 20.99 22.58
CA ILE A 829 -15.91 19.62 22.61
C ILE A 829 -14.76 19.47 23.61
N ILE A 830 -13.81 20.41 23.62
CA ILE A 830 -12.67 20.41 24.55
C ILE A 830 -13.18 20.48 25.99
N GLU A 831 -14.05 21.47 26.33
CA GLU A 831 -14.61 21.65 27.67
C GLU A 831 -15.38 20.42 28.14
N LYS A 832 -16.16 19.81 27.23
CA LYS A 832 -16.93 18.59 27.56
C LYS A 832 -16.00 17.40 27.80
N ALA A 833 -14.96 17.24 27.00
CA ALA A 833 -13.96 16.18 27.17
C ALA A 833 -13.21 16.34 28.50
N GLU A 834 -12.81 17.55 28.86
CA GLU A 834 -12.17 17.87 30.15
C GLU A 834 -13.08 17.50 31.33
N LYS A 835 -14.36 17.91 31.30
CA LYS A 835 -15.34 17.57 32.32
C LYS A 835 -15.57 16.07 32.47
N GLU A 836 -15.49 15.32 31.36
CA GLU A 836 -15.65 13.86 31.34
C GLU A 836 -14.34 13.10 31.61
N GLY A 837 -13.23 13.79 31.81
CA GLY A 837 -11.92 13.20 32.05
C GLY A 837 -11.40 12.39 30.84
N LYS A 838 -11.80 12.77 29.62
CA LYS A 838 -11.40 12.11 28.39
C LYS A 838 -10.15 12.75 27.81
N LYS A 839 -9.29 11.91 27.21
CA LYS A 839 -8.18 12.39 26.40
C LYS A 839 -8.71 13.05 25.12
N ILE A 840 -7.97 14.02 24.61
CA ILE A 840 -8.32 14.78 23.42
C ILE A 840 -7.27 14.50 22.34
N MET A 841 -7.73 14.09 21.17
CA MET A 841 -6.89 13.89 19.99
C MET A 841 -7.08 15.06 19.02
N VAL A 842 -6.03 15.79 18.74
CA VAL A 842 -6.00 16.74 17.64
C VAL A 842 -5.73 15.95 16.37
N LEU A 843 -6.79 15.67 15.59
CA LEU A 843 -6.69 15.02 14.30
C LEU A 843 -6.31 16.10 13.27
N ALA A 844 -5.02 16.25 13.07
CA ALA A 844 -4.44 17.33 12.29
C ALA A 844 -4.34 16.94 10.81
N GLY A 845 -4.90 17.76 9.96
CA GLY A 845 -4.94 17.51 8.53
C GLY A 845 -5.17 18.78 7.73
N ARG A 846 -5.92 18.65 6.66
CA ARG A 846 -6.37 19.77 5.82
C ARG A 846 -7.88 19.83 5.82
N PRO A 847 -8.51 20.95 5.45
CA PRO A 847 -9.98 21.07 5.50
C PRO A 847 -10.74 19.93 4.80
N TYR A 848 -10.21 19.42 3.71
CA TYR A 848 -10.81 18.34 2.94
C TYR A 848 -10.57 16.93 3.53
N HIS A 849 -9.76 16.79 4.57
CA HIS A 849 -9.59 15.50 5.27
C HIS A 849 -10.83 15.09 6.09
N VAL A 850 -11.82 15.97 6.22
CA VAL A 850 -13.12 15.62 6.82
C VAL A 850 -13.99 14.78 5.88
N ASP A 851 -13.65 14.75 4.56
CA ASP A 851 -14.40 13.99 3.56
C ASP A 851 -14.40 12.49 3.89
N PRO A 852 -15.57 11.80 3.81
CA PRO A 852 -15.71 10.41 4.23
C PRO A 852 -14.84 9.42 3.43
N GLU A 853 -14.60 9.67 2.15
CA GLU A 853 -13.77 8.80 1.32
C GLU A 853 -12.28 9.06 1.55
N ILE A 854 -11.88 10.29 1.83
CA ILE A 854 -10.50 10.65 2.19
C ILE A 854 -10.15 10.16 3.59
N ASN A 855 -11.06 10.36 4.54
CA ASN A 855 -10.89 9.98 5.95
C ASN A 855 -10.97 8.47 6.18
N HIS A 856 -11.66 7.73 5.33
CA HIS A 856 -11.90 6.27 5.47
C HIS A 856 -12.57 5.85 6.81
N GLY A 857 -13.11 6.79 7.60
CA GLY A 857 -13.69 6.54 8.92
C GLY A 857 -12.67 6.50 10.06
N ILE A 858 -11.47 7.06 9.88
CA ILE A 858 -10.42 7.17 10.91
C ILE A 858 -10.94 7.96 12.11
N ASP A 859 -11.66 9.03 11.88
CA ASP A 859 -12.31 9.84 12.93
C ASP A 859 -13.24 8.98 13.81
N LYS A 860 -14.05 8.10 13.20
CA LYS A 860 -14.96 7.20 13.93
C LYS A 860 -14.20 6.13 14.68
N LEU A 861 -13.12 5.62 14.08
CA LEU A 861 -12.24 4.64 14.72
C LEU A 861 -11.56 5.24 15.96
N ILE A 862 -11.04 6.46 15.90
CA ILE A 862 -10.45 7.16 17.05
C ILE A 862 -11.51 7.37 18.13
N SER A 863 -12.71 7.87 17.78
CA SER A 863 -13.81 8.04 18.73
C SER A 863 -14.23 6.75 19.43
N SER A 864 -14.02 5.58 18.80
CA SER A 864 -14.36 4.28 19.40
C SER A 864 -13.50 3.93 20.63
N PHE A 865 -12.35 4.57 20.79
CA PHE A 865 -11.47 4.45 21.96
C PHE A 865 -11.84 5.38 23.12
N ASN A 866 -13.04 5.97 23.09
CA ASN A 866 -13.55 6.87 24.11
C ASN A 866 -12.72 8.16 24.28
N VAL A 867 -12.15 8.68 23.21
CA VAL A 867 -11.43 9.95 23.14
C VAL A 867 -12.22 11.00 22.37
N ALA A 868 -12.01 12.27 22.67
CA ALA A 868 -12.58 13.38 21.93
C ALA A 868 -11.67 13.76 20.76
N ILE A 869 -12.24 14.23 19.64
CA ILE A 869 -11.52 14.66 18.46
C ILE A 869 -11.77 16.13 18.19
N VAL A 870 -10.70 16.90 18.04
CA VAL A 870 -10.72 18.26 17.51
C VAL A 870 -9.83 18.35 16.27
N SER A 871 -10.07 19.35 15.41
CA SER A 871 -9.26 19.60 14.22
C SER A 871 -8.23 20.70 14.49
N GLU A 872 -7.21 20.77 13.64
CA GLU A 872 -6.11 21.73 13.73
C GLU A 872 -6.57 23.19 13.75
N ASP A 873 -7.63 23.54 13.02
CA ASP A 873 -8.16 24.90 12.92
C ASP A 873 -8.93 25.38 14.17
N VAL A 874 -9.23 24.47 15.09
CA VAL A 874 -9.78 24.81 16.41
C VAL A 874 -8.69 25.32 17.35
N VAL A 875 -7.51 24.75 17.28
CA VAL A 875 -6.42 25.01 18.25
C VAL A 875 -5.34 25.93 17.69
N SER A 876 -5.11 25.96 16.39
CA SER A 876 -4.09 26.80 15.76
C SER A 876 -4.24 28.31 16.04
N PRO A 877 -5.47 28.90 16.16
CA PRO A 877 -5.60 30.32 16.47
C PRO A 877 -5.17 30.71 17.90
N ARG A 878 -4.83 29.74 18.74
CA ARG A 878 -4.34 29.95 20.11
C ARG A 878 -2.84 30.09 20.21
N VAL A 879 -2.14 30.00 19.07
CA VAL A 879 -0.67 30.07 18.98
C VAL A 879 -0.29 31.30 18.17
N GLU A 880 0.62 32.08 18.69
CA GLU A 880 1.24 33.16 17.93
C GLU A 880 2.28 32.58 16.96
N LYS A 881 2.61 33.34 15.89
CA LYS A 881 3.67 32.96 14.92
C LYS A 881 4.97 32.69 15.66
N PHE A 882 5.62 31.58 15.37
CA PHE A 882 6.90 31.17 15.93
C PHE A 882 7.87 30.72 14.83
N HIS A 883 9.13 30.54 15.20
CA HIS A 883 10.17 30.12 14.27
C HIS A 883 10.02 28.64 13.93
N THR A 884 10.11 28.29 12.65
CA THR A 884 10.19 26.94 12.09
C THR A 884 11.49 26.74 11.36
N ASN A 885 12.03 25.51 11.31
CA ASN A 885 13.28 25.22 10.59
C ASN A 885 13.13 25.32 9.07
N VAL A 886 11.90 25.29 8.59
CA VAL A 886 11.55 25.43 7.17
C VAL A 886 10.77 26.71 6.92
N LEU A 887 10.82 27.23 5.70
CA LEU A 887 10.01 28.40 5.32
C LEU A 887 8.52 28.05 5.43
N ASN A 888 7.84 28.71 6.36
CA ASN A 888 6.44 28.47 6.69
C ASN A 888 5.51 29.29 5.76
N GLN A 889 5.30 28.82 4.53
CA GLN A 889 4.60 29.57 3.49
C GLN A 889 3.23 29.03 3.05
N TRP A 890 2.79 27.88 3.59
CA TRP A 890 1.54 27.25 3.19
C TRP A 890 0.49 27.34 4.28
N THR A 891 -0.66 27.94 4.02
CA THR A 891 -1.70 28.20 5.06
C THR A 891 -2.07 26.95 5.85
N TYR A 892 -2.39 25.84 5.17
CA TYR A 892 -2.84 24.64 5.87
C TYR A 892 -1.72 23.99 6.68
N HIS A 893 -0.47 24.11 6.24
CA HIS A 893 0.69 23.55 6.95
C HIS A 893 1.08 24.42 8.15
N SER A 894 0.94 25.75 8.03
CA SER A 894 1.11 26.66 9.18
C SER A 894 0.18 26.30 10.34
N ARG A 895 -1.06 25.88 10.02
CA ARG A 895 -2.02 25.40 11.05
C ARG A 895 -1.52 24.11 11.72
N LEU A 896 -0.89 23.17 10.96
CA LEU A 896 -0.35 21.94 11.52
C LEU A 896 0.78 22.22 12.52
N TYR A 897 1.69 23.12 12.17
CA TYR A 897 2.78 23.54 13.07
C TYR A 897 2.22 24.21 14.33
N ALA A 898 1.27 25.13 14.18
CA ALA A 898 0.63 25.79 15.31
C ALA A 898 -0.13 24.79 16.19
N ALA A 899 -0.84 23.83 15.61
CA ALA A 899 -1.53 22.78 16.35
C ALA A 899 -0.54 21.89 17.12
N ALA A 900 0.58 21.49 16.50
CA ALA A 900 1.63 20.75 17.17
C ALA A 900 2.19 21.54 18.36
N LYS A 901 2.52 22.82 18.17
CA LYS A 901 3.01 23.70 19.25
C LYS A 901 1.98 23.86 20.38
N TYR A 902 0.69 23.98 20.05
CA TYR A 902 -0.36 24.06 21.08
C TYR A 902 -0.45 22.77 21.91
N VAL A 903 -0.40 21.60 21.25
CA VAL A 903 -0.46 20.29 21.93
C VAL A 903 0.67 20.11 22.93
N THR A 904 1.87 20.64 22.67
CA THR A 904 2.98 20.56 23.63
C THR A 904 2.71 21.32 24.95
N THR A 905 1.76 22.24 24.96
CA THR A 905 1.38 22.97 26.19
C THR A 905 0.35 22.23 27.05
N ARG A 906 -0.14 21.07 26.58
CA ARG A 906 -1.26 20.34 27.19
C ARG A 906 -0.89 18.88 27.46
N LYS A 907 -1.12 18.40 28.69
CA LYS A 907 -0.90 16.99 29.07
C LYS A 907 -2.03 16.05 28.61
N ASP A 908 -3.24 16.54 28.47
CA ASP A 908 -4.46 15.80 28.11
C ASP A 908 -4.70 15.74 26.61
N MET A 909 -3.83 16.36 25.80
CA MET A 909 -3.93 16.40 24.35
C MET A 909 -2.76 15.70 23.67
N GLU A 910 -3.09 14.95 22.59
CA GLU A 910 -2.10 14.38 21.68
C GLU A 910 -2.46 14.72 20.23
N LEU A 911 -1.48 14.65 19.35
CA LEU A 911 -1.66 14.97 17.93
C LEU A 911 -1.49 13.72 17.07
N ILE A 912 -2.46 13.51 16.17
CA ILE A 912 -2.38 12.52 15.08
C ILE A 912 -2.41 13.28 13.77
N GLN A 913 -1.33 13.19 13.00
CA GLN A 913 -1.24 13.85 11.69
C GLN A 913 -1.73 12.92 10.57
N LEU A 914 -2.72 13.39 9.79
CA LEU A 914 -3.13 12.76 8.54
C LEU A 914 -2.24 13.23 7.38
N VAL A 915 -1.64 12.29 6.68
CA VAL A 915 -0.63 12.55 5.64
C VAL A 915 -1.04 11.85 4.35
N SER A 916 -1.09 12.61 3.25
CA SER A 916 -1.37 12.04 1.94
C SER A 916 -0.12 11.45 1.31
N PHE A 917 -0.19 10.20 0.87
CA PHE A 917 0.88 9.61 0.06
C PHE A 917 1.03 10.37 -1.26
N GLY A 918 2.25 10.60 -1.70
CA GLY A 918 2.54 11.38 -2.90
C GLY A 918 2.43 12.91 -2.72
N CYS A 919 2.10 13.41 -1.52
CA CYS A 919 2.14 14.84 -1.24
C CYS A 919 3.57 15.30 -0.91
N GLY A 920 4.22 16.00 -1.84
CA GLY A 920 5.58 16.53 -1.62
C GLY A 920 5.68 17.55 -0.48
N VAL A 921 4.61 18.28 -0.18
CA VAL A 921 4.60 19.23 0.93
C VAL A 921 4.52 18.49 2.28
N ASP A 922 3.80 17.37 2.35
CA ASP A 922 3.77 16.55 3.56
C ASP A 922 5.13 15.96 3.90
N ALA A 923 5.96 15.66 2.90
CA ALA A 923 7.30 15.14 3.15
C ALA A 923 8.15 16.09 4.02
N ILE A 924 7.92 17.39 3.92
CA ILE A 924 8.60 18.43 4.73
C ILE A 924 7.83 18.66 6.04
N THR A 925 6.50 18.76 5.95
CA THR A 925 5.63 19.09 7.09
C THR A 925 5.70 18.04 8.20
N THR A 926 5.82 16.77 7.85
CA THR A 926 5.90 15.67 8.82
C THR A 926 7.15 15.77 9.69
N ASP A 927 8.28 16.17 9.12
CA ASP A 927 9.52 16.27 9.86
C ASP A 927 9.48 17.47 10.83
N GLU A 928 8.96 18.62 10.40
CA GLU A 928 8.80 19.80 11.26
C GLU A 928 7.80 19.53 12.41
N VAL A 929 6.64 18.94 12.12
CA VAL A 929 5.65 18.59 13.16
C VAL A 929 6.24 17.61 14.18
N ARG A 930 7.00 16.62 13.71
CA ARG A 930 7.68 15.65 14.57
C ARG A 930 8.66 16.36 15.50
N GLU A 931 9.50 17.21 14.95
CA GLU A 931 10.52 17.93 15.73
C GLU A 931 9.89 18.83 16.80
N ILE A 932 8.79 19.52 16.47
CA ILE A 932 8.05 20.35 17.45
C ILE A 932 7.55 19.50 18.62
N LEU A 933 6.99 18.31 18.33
CA LEU A 933 6.43 17.43 19.35
C LEU A 933 7.51 16.75 20.19
N GLU A 934 8.50 16.14 19.54
CA GLU A 934 9.53 15.34 20.20
C GLU A 934 10.46 16.20 21.10
N LYS A 935 10.72 17.45 20.74
CA LYS A 935 11.49 18.40 21.59
C LYS A 935 10.85 18.62 22.97
N GLU A 936 9.53 18.48 23.07
CA GLU A 936 8.77 18.69 24.30
C GLU A 936 8.25 17.34 24.89
N GLY A 937 8.83 16.22 24.46
CA GLY A 937 8.55 14.88 24.98
C GLY A 937 7.19 14.30 24.55
N LYS A 938 6.57 14.83 23.51
CA LYS A 938 5.33 14.30 22.93
C LYS A 938 5.59 13.26 21.84
N ILE A 939 4.75 12.23 21.76
CA ILE A 939 4.87 11.17 20.76
C ILE A 939 4.30 11.65 19.43
N TYR A 940 5.10 11.63 18.36
CA TYR A 940 4.63 11.91 17.02
C TYR A 940 3.92 10.69 16.42
N THR A 941 2.64 10.86 16.07
CA THR A 941 1.84 9.82 15.42
C THR A 941 1.34 10.27 14.05
N GLN A 942 1.77 9.54 13.03
CA GLN A 942 1.41 9.78 11.63
C GLN A 942 0.48 8.67 11.11
N ILE A 943 -0.61 9.05 10.45
CA ILE A 943 -1.49 8.14 9.72
C ILE A 943 -1.49 8.51 8.26
N LYS A 944 -1.08 7.57 7.41
CA LYS A 944 -1.11 7.75 5.96
C LYS A 944 -2.52 7.51 5.44
N ILE A 945 -3.03 8.46 4.67
CA ILE A 945 -4.30 8.37 3.95
C ILE A 945 -4.03 8.37 2.45
N ASP A 946 -4.74 7.52 1.75
CA ASP A 946 -4.61 7.36 0.30
C ASP A 946 -5.91 6.80 -0.29
N GLU A 947 -5.90 6.37 -1.54
CA GLU A 947 -7.04 5.70 -2.18
C GLU A 947 -7.55 4.52 -1.36
N ILE A 948 -6.67 3.95 -0.57
CA ILE A 948 -6.95 2.84 0.34
C ILE A 948 -6.25 3.11 1.66
N THR A 949 -6.98 2.93 2.75
CA THR A 949 -6.42 2.96 4.09
C THR A 949 -6.72 1.65 4.79
N ASN A 950 -5.66 1.00 5.25
CA ASN A 950 -5.78 -0.18 6.10
C ASN A 950 -6.15 0.23 7.53
N LEU A 951 -7.44 0.18 7.86
CA LEU A 951 -7.93 0.53 9.19
C LEU A 951 -7.35 -0.37 10.30
N GLY A 952 -6.92 -1.58 9.99
CA GLY A 952 -6.23 -2.46 10.96
C GLY A 952 -4.90 -1.86 11.41
N ALA A 953 -4.07 -1.41 10.47
CA ALA A 953 -2.82 -0.73 10.77
C ALA A 953 -3.04 0.59 11.53
N VAL A 954 -4.04 1.37 11.13
CA VAL A 954 -4.46 2.59 11.82
C VAL A 954 -4.85 2.30 13.27
N LYS A 955 -5.63 1.25 13.49
CA LYS A 955 -6.06 0.81 14.83
C LYS A 955 -4.88 0.45 15.72
N ILE A 956 -3.88 -0.27 15.18
CA ILE A 956 -2.66 -0.62 15.90
C ILE A 956 -1.90 0.64 16.31
N ARG A 957 -1.71 1.61 15.40
CA ARG A 957 -1.02 2.87 15.70
C ARG A 957 -1.72 3.67 16.80
N ILE A 958 -3.03 3.80 16.72
CA ILE A 958 -3.82 4.52 17.75
C ILE A 958 -3.72 3.81 19.10
N ARG A 959 -3.86 2.47 19.13
CA ARG A 959 -3.72 1.69 20.39
C ARG A 959 -2.30 1.76 20.96
N SER A 960 -1.27 1.79 20.12
CA SER A 960 0.12 1.96 20.56
C SER A 960 0.34 3.35 21.19
N LEU A 961 -0.19 4.40 20.56
CA LEU A 961 -0.16 5.75 21.12
C LEU A 961 -0.86 5.80 22.47
N LEU A 962 -2.09 5.30 22.56
CA LEU A 962 -2.84 5.28 23.83
C LEU A 962 -2.14 4.50 24.92
N ALA A 963 -1.57 3.34 24.59
CA ALA A 963 -0.83 2.51 25.55
C ALA A 963 0.46 3.19 26.04
N ALA A 964 1.14 3.95 25.20
CA ALA A 964 2.32 4.71 25.60
C ALA A 964 1.96 5.84 26.56
N ILE A 965 0.89 6.61 26.26
CA ILE A 965 0.41 7.72 27.10
C ILE A 965 -0.14 7.24 28.46
N ASP A 966 -0.71 6.03 28.55
CA ASP A 966 -1.27 5.50 29.80
C ASP A 966 -0.18 4.94 30.75
N ASN A 967 1.05 4.78 30.27
CA ASN A 967 2.20 4.32 31.06
C ASN A 967 3.09 5.47 31.55
N ASP A 968 2.92 6.70 31.04
CA ASP A 968 3.52 7.92 31.52
C ASP A 968 2.64 8.57 32.63
#